data_77ec5ca76151bf0f535efa66c9d71d1d
#
_entry.id   77ec5ca76151bf0f535efa66c9d71d1d
#
_cell.length_a   1.000
_cell.length_b   1.000
_cell.length_c   1.000
_cell.angle_alpha   90.00
_cell.angle_beta   90.00
_cell.angle_gamma   90.00
#
_symmetry.space_group_name_H-M   'P 1'
#
loop_
_entity.id
_entity.type
_entity.pdbx_description
1 polymer ?
#
loop_
_entity_poly.entity_id
_entity_poly.type
_entity_poly.pdbx_seq_one_letter_code
_entity_poly.pdbx_strand_id
1 'polypeptide(L)'
;MKASLQWMNEYVPVDMNRPAQELADELTQAGIPVEDVIAMDNGIKKIYTGKIVEITKHPDADKLQVCQVECLTEEGEPVTKQIVTAATNVAVGQIVPVAYHKSRLADGTEIKKGKLRGVVSEGMFCSVAEFGISSDLVLPEEAQGIYIFPEGTPIGLDVKDVLGLNDTVYEFELTANRADCFSMVGLSREFGVMTNQKALFPVIMVNENGESIEGKASVSIEANDLCTRFTARVVTDVKVEPSPLWMQNRLRNSGIRPINNVVDVTNYVMLELGQPMHAYDYDHVKGHKLVARRAKNGEVLVTLDGSERELNDSMLIIADAERPVGVAGIMGGFDSEVTNETTTVMFEAAVFNGPSIRRTAKALGMRSEASGRFERGVNHKYTAYAIDRAAQLLQQICPTCKVDVGVIDVYKNPVEQHTVTFTAEQINDYLGTNIEKDEMVRILTALEFVVTEEGDKLSALVPTWRGDVTVMPDIAEEVARIYNYDNIAPTIPVAVLSSGGMTPKKALTKEVTHALAKLGMTQIITFSFMHKDGLSNMMLPEGDSRYTAIPILNPISEEFPYMRTTLVPAVIEAAKRNIAQQNKDLWLFETANVYEPKDLPLTEVPHERPMACGILMGKANQAGWNQAERTTDFYDVKGIVDALLAELGVTSYEINRGTEPYFHPGVSAQYVVDGKMIAQYGELHPQVSKNFDLPGKVYMFEIDLEAVLSLTIPPFRYTSFSKFPGTSRDLAIVAPVSVFSGEILSIIKEHGGEYLESASIFDVYEGEHIEAGYRSLAYNLQFRSMEGTLNDEDIDGNIQAIIDALAEINCRLR
;
A
#
# COMPACT_ATOMS: atom_id res chain seq x y z
N MET A 1 -0.62 5.65 15.34
CA MET A 1 -0.31 6.60 16.43
C MET A 1 0.50 5.88 17.50
N LYS A 2 1.55 6.51 18.04
CA LYS A 2 2.34 5.93 19.15
C LYS A 2 1.86 6.48 20.49
N ALA A 3 1.57 5.58 21.44
CA ALA A 3 1.11 5.95 22.76
C ALA A 3 1.88 5.20 23.86
N SER A 4 2.40 5.96 24.81
CA SER A 4 3.14 5.47 25.98
C SER A 4 2.19 4.91 27.03
N LEU A 5 2.43 3.70 27.51
CA LEU A 5 1.68 3.11 28.62
C LEU A 5 1.88 3.87 29.92
N GLN A 6 3.11 4.39 30.19
CA GLN A 6 3.36 5.21 31.36
C GLN A 6 2.56 6.51 31.33
N TRP A 7 2.42 7.12 30.16
CA TRP A 7 1.62 8.34 30.03
C TRP A 7 0.11 8.04 30.17
N MET A 8 -0.37 6.95 29.55
CA MET A 8 -1.77 6.51 29.72
C MET A 8 -2.10 6.21 31.20
N ASN A 9 -1.14 5.64 31.95
CA ASN A 9 -1.30 5.33 33.37
C ASN A 9 -1.57 6.57 34.26
N GLU A 10 -1.31 7.78 33.77
CA GLU A 10 -1.69 9.02 34.49
C GLU A 10 -3.19 9.31 34.42
N TYR A 11 -3.87 8.77 33.41
CA TYR A 11 -5.31 8.98 33.20
C TYR A 11 -6.14 7.78 33.62
N VAL A 12 -5.61 6.57 33.49
CA VAL A 12 -6.30 5.32 33.86
C VAL A 12 -5.27 4.35 34.42
N PRO A 13 -5.50 3.73 35.58
CA PRO A 13 -4.57 2.77 36.14
C PRO A 13 -4.27 1.61 35.19
N VAL A 14 -3.02 1.42 34.81
CA VAL A 14 -2.53 0.32 34.01
C VAL A 14 -1.79 -0.67 34.91
N ASP A 15 -2.17 -1.94 34.92
CA ASP A 15 -1.40 -2.96 35.62
C ASP A 15 -0.11 -3.28 34.85
N MET A 16 0.94 -2.56 35.22
CA MET A 16 2.26 -2.69 34.59
C MET A 16 2.94 -4.05 34.85
N ASN A 17 2.36 -4.93 35.67
CA ASN A 17 2.86 -6.29 35.89
C ASN A 17 2.29 -7.29 34.88
N ARG A 18 1.23 -6.94 34.18
CA ARG A 18 0.69 -7.77 33.08
C ARG A 18 1.60 -7.66 31.86
N PRO A 19 1.76 -8.75 31.10
CA PRO A 19 2.46 -8.68 29.80
C PRO A 19 1.83 -7.62 28.91
N ALA A 20 2.63 -6.71 28.37
CA ALA A 20 2.13 -5.63 27.51
C ALA A 20 1.42 -6.16 26.26
N GLN A 21 1.82 -7.34 25.75
CA GLN A 21 1.17 -7.98 24.62
C GLN A 21 -0.27 -8.40 24.94
N GLU A 22 -0.54 -8.93 26.14
CA GLU A 22 -1.91 -9.30 26.52
C GLU A 22 -2.85 -8.09 26.52
N LEU A 23 -2.38 -6.96 27.06
CA LEU A 23 -3.15 -5.71 27.04
C LEU A 23 -3.37 -5.18 25.60
N ALA A 24 -2.38 -5.34 24.72
CA ALA A 24 -2.49 -4.99 23.31
C ALA A 24 -3.52 -5.86 22.58
N ASP A 25 -3.53 -7.17 22.87
CA ASP A 25 -4.47 -8.11 22.29
C ASP A 25 -5.92 -7.78 22.73
N GLU A 26 -6.12 -7.45 24.01
CA GLU A 26 -7.42 -7.02 24.54
C GLU A 26 -7.93 -5.73 23.88
N LEU A 27 -7.05 -4.73 23.69
CA LEU A 27 -7.38 -3.48 22.96
C LEU A 27 -7.77 -3.76 21.52
N THR A 28 -7.03 -4.64 20.85
CA THR A 28 -7.30 -5.05 19.48
C THR A 28 -8.65 -5.75 19.37
N GLN A 29 -8.97 -6.65 20.30
CA GLN A 29 -10.28 -7.30 20.38
C GLN A 29 -11.43 -6.31 20.63
N ALA A 30 -11.16 -5.26 21.41
CA ALA A 30 -12.11 -4.18 21.65
C ALA A 30 -12.24 -3.18 20.47
N GLY A 31 -11.63 -3.48 19.32
CA GLY A 31 -11.72 -2.67 18.09
C GLY A 31 -10.73 -1.50 18.00
N ILE A 32 -9.68 -1.50 18.83
CA ILE A 32 -8.58 -0.52 18.80
C ILE A 32 -7.27 -1.25 18.44
N PRO A 33 -7.00 -1.48 17.15
CA PRO A 33 -5.88 -2.33 16.72
C PRO A 33 -4.52 -1.79 17.16
N VAL A 34 -3.75 -2.64 17.85
CA VAL A 34 -2.33 -2.42 18.16
C VAL A 34 -1.50 -3.19 17.14
N GLU A 35 -0.74 -2.48 16.34
CA GLU A 35 0.11 -3.04 15.29
C GLU A 35 1.45 -3.53 15.84
N ASP A 36 2.03 -2.76 16.79
CA ASP A 36 3.31 -3.11 17.40
C ASP A 36 3.37 -2.73 18.89
N VAL A 37 4.16 -3.51 19.64
CA VAL A 37 4.42 -3.34 21.08
C VAL A 37 5.91 -3.09 21.27
N ILE A 38 6.30 -1.84 21.48
CA ILE A 38 7.68 -1.39 21.45
C ILE A 38 8.19 -1.18 22.88
N ALA A 39 9.14 -2.01 23.31
CA ALA A 39 9.89 -1.77 24.56
C ALA A 39 10.96 -0.73 24.31
N MET A 40 10.85 0.45 24.94
CA MET A 40 11.74 1.59 24.69
C MET A 40 13.16 1.40 25.22
N ASP A 41 13.37 0.46 26.16
CA ASP A 41 14.69 0.23 26.79
C ASP A 41 15.70 -0.46 25.85
N ASN A 42 15.26 -0.99 24.70
CA ASN A 42 16.10 -1.66 23.70
C ASN A 42 17.10 -2.69 24.28
N GLY A 43 16.83 -3.15 25.52
CA GLY A 43 17.69 -4.09 26.25
C GLY A 43 19.00 -3.50 26.77
N ILE A 44 19.11 -2.16 26.86
CA ILE A 44 20.28 -1.48 27.44
C ILE A 44 20.42 -1.77 28.94
N LYS A 45 21.65 -1.89 29.43
CA LYS A 45 21.92 -2.21 30.84
C LYS A 45 23.19 -1.53 31.32
N LYS A 46 23.19 -1.11 32.61
CA LYS A 46 24.36 -0.58 33.32
C LYS A 46 24.97 0.67 32.67
N ILE A 47 24.14 1.60 32.25
CA ILE A 47 24.53 2.91 31.76
C ILE A 47 23.99 3.94 32.76
N TYR A 48 24.89 4.73 33.38
CA TYR A 48 24.52 5.64 34.45
C TYR A 48 25.01 7.06 34.18
N THR A 49 24.40 8.04 34.79
CA THR A 49 24.83 9.43 34.72
C THR A 49 26.13 9.62 35.55
N GLY A 50 27.10 10.34 35.00
CA GLY A 50 28.35 10.69 35.62
C GLY A 50 28.76 12.12 35.30
N LYS A 51 29.57 12.76 36.17
CA LYS A 51 30.04 14.14 36.02
C LYS A 51 31.51 14.18 35.62
N ILE A 52 31.83 14.85 34.52
CA ILE A 52 33.21 15.05 34.09
C ILE A 52 33.88 16.07 35.03
N VAL A 53 34.95 15.67 35.77
CA VAL A 53 35.66 16.53 36.71
C VAL A 53 37.01 17.00 36.19
N GLU A 54 37.62 16.24 35.27
CA GLU A 54 38.91 16.61 34.64
C GLU A 54 39.01 16.06 33.21
N ILE A 55 39.63 16.80 32.30
CA ILE A 55 39.92 16.38 30.94
C ILE A 55 41.39 16.67 30.64
N THR A 56 42.15 15.66 30.19
CA THR A 56 43.51 15.77 29.74
C THR A 56 43.70 15.22 28.32
N LYS A 57 44.73 15.71 27.61
CA LYS A 57 45.04 15.13 26.30
C LYS A 57 45.63 13.73 26.41
N HIS A 58 45.25 12.84 25.51
CA HIS A 58 45.87 11.51 25.43
C HIS A 58 47.35 11.60 25.08
N PRO A 59 48.28 10.89 25.82
CA PRO A 59 49.72 11.01 25.59
C PRO A 59 50.17 10.60 24.20
N ASP A 60 49.53 9.62 23.55
CA ASP A 60 49.95 9.01 22.30
C ASP A 60 48.90 9.11 21.17
N ALA A 61 47.92 10.05 21.28
CA ALA A 61 46.87 10.18 20.27
C ALA A 61 46.25 11.59 20.26
N ASP A 62 46.46 12.35 19.17
CA ASP A 62 45.99 13.73 19.04
C ASP A 62 44.47 13.90 19.05
N LYS A 63 43.71 12.86 18.66
CA LYS A 63 42.23 12.87 18.57
C LYS A 63 41.56 12.31 19.83
N LEU A 64 42.30 11.83 20.80
CA LEU A 64 41.74 11.24 22.03
C LEU A 64 41.93 12.16 23.23
N GLN A 65 40.94 12.11 24.11
CA GLN A 65 40.97 12.80 25.42
C GLN A 65 40.79 11.75 26.51
N VAL A 66 41.40 12.02 27.66
CA VAL A 66 41.27 11.21 28.86
C VAL A 66 40.46 12.02 29.88
N CYS A 67 39.29 11.53 30.23
CA CYS A 67 38.37 12.18 31.16
C CYS A 67 38.34 11.42 32.49
N GLN A 68 38.41 12.17 33.58
CA GLN A 68 38.09 11.65 34.91
C GLN A 68 36.63 12.00 35.20
N VAL A 69 35.83 10.98 35.57
CA VAL A 69 34.39 11.09 35.70
C VAL A 69 33.96 10.61 37.06
N GLU A 70 33.34 11.49 37.82
CA GLU A 70 32.71 11.18 39.09
C GLU A 70 31.43 10.39 38.85
N CYS A 71 31.35 9.17 39.36
CA CYS A 71 30.29 8.20 39.19
C CYS A 71 29.89 7.62 40.57
N LEU A 72 28.85 6.77 40.56
CA LEU A 72 28.55 5.90 41.71
C LEU A 72 28.84 4.43 41.34
N THR A 73 29.20 3.61 42.31
CA THR A 73 29.21 2.15 42.18
C THR A 73 27.79 1.64 42.11
N GLU A 74 27.60 0.33 41.80
CA GLU A 74 26.28 -0.28 41.83
C GLU A 74 25.66 -0.30 43.25
N GLU A 75 26.48 -0.17 44.26
CA GLU A 75 26.07 -0.05 45.68
C GLU A 75 25.80 1.40 46.11
N GLY A 76 26.02 2.39 45.20
CA GLY A 76 25.76 3.81 45.47
C GLY A 76 26.95 4.60 46.09
N GLU A 77 28.14 3.99 46.15
CA GLU A 77 29.33 4.65 46.71
C GLU A 77 30.05 5.49 45.62
N PRO A 78 30.55 6.69 45.97
CA PRO A 78 31.28 7.55 45.04
C PRO A 78 32.56 6.88 44.51
N VAL A 79 32.76 6.95 43.18
CA VAL A 79 33.95 6.43 42.49
C VAL A 79 34.33 7.32 41.31
N THR A 80 35.63 7.53 41.10
CA THR A 80 36.12 8.19 39.87
C THR A 80 36.52 7.14 38.84
N LYS A 81 35.98 7.25 37.65
CA LYS A 81 36.30 6.36 36.49
C LYS A 81 37.07 7.14 35.44
N GLN A 82 38.10 6.50 34.89
CA GLN A 82 38.83 7.04 33.75
C GLN A 82 38.19 6.55 32.44
N ILE A 83 37.77 7.49 31.60
CA ILE A 83 37.18 7.24 30.30
C ILE A 83 38.02 7.90 29.19
N VAL A 84 38.38 7.13 28.19
CA VAL A 84 39.10 7.64 26.99
C VAL A 84 38.05 7.79 25.87
N THR A 85 37.99 9.00 25.30
CA THR A 85 36.99 9.33 24.26
C THR A 85 37.60 10.11 23.09
N ALA A 86 37.00 9.95 21.91
CA ALA A 86 37.24 10.80 20.75
C ALA A 86 36.19 11.91 20.57
N ALA A 87 35.22 11.99 21.47
CA ALA A 87 34.19 13.01 21.41
C ALA A 87 34.77 14.42 21.58
N THR A 88 34.31 15.35 20.79
CA THR A 88 34.80 16.74 20.80
C THR A 88 33.90 17.68 21.60
N ASN A 89 32.70 17.24 21.98
CA ASN A 89 31.69 18.02 22.70
C ASN A 89 31.73 17.81 24.22
N VAL A 90 32.85 17.28 24.77
CA VAL A 90 33.06 17.08 26.20
C VAL A 90 33.66 18.30 26.86
N ALA A 91 33.18 18.70 28.05
CA ALA A 91 33.71 19.77 28.90
C ALA A 91 33.63 19.39 30.37
N VAL A 92 34.53 19.97 31.20
CA VAL A 92 34.53 19.81 32.65
C VAL A 92 33.24 20.40 33.21
N GLY A 93 32.60 19.66 34.14
CA GLY A 93 31.33 20.02 34.76
C GLY A 93 30.10 19.40 34.13
N GLN A 94 30.19 18.92 32.90
CA GLN A 94 29.06 18.27 32.22
C GLN A 94 28.64 16.94 32.85
N ILE A 95 27.32 16.66 32.82
CA ILE A 95 26.75 15.38 33.22
C ILE A 95 26.55 14.58 31.94
N VAL A 96 27.09 13.38 31.86
CA VAL A 96 27.15 12.54 30.67
C VAL A 96 26.75 11.08 30.96
N PRO A 97 26.25 10.32 29.98
CA PRO A 97 26.00 8.89 30.18
C PRO A 97 27.30 8.09 30.11
N VAL A 98 27.51 7.24 31.11
CA VAL A 98 28.69 6.38 31.25
C VAL A 98 28.27 4.93 31.23
N ALA A 99 28.61 4.24 30.14
CA ALA A 99 28.49 2.80 30.05
C ALA A 99 29.61 2.10 30.85
N TYR A 100 29.26 1.37 31.91
CA TYR A 100 30.19 0.67 32.75
C TYR A 100 30.71 -0.63 32.14
N HIS A 101 31.64 -1.28 32.80
CA HIS A 101 32.08 -2.62 32.40
C HIS A 101 30.91 -3.62 32.42
N LYS A 102 30.73 -4.40 31.30
CA LYS A 102 29.60 -5.29 31.07
C LYS A 102 28.24 -4.58 30.89
N SER A 103 28.23 -3.29 30.56
CA SER A 103 27.03 -2.64 30.09
C SER A 103 26.67 -3.18 28.67
N ARG A 104 25.39 -3.15 28.37
CA ARG A 104 24.87 -3.52 27.04
C ARG A 104 24.24 -2.31 26.38
N LEU A 105 24.63 -2.05 25.15
CA LEU A 105 24.05 -1.02 24.29
C LEU A 105 22.82 -1.53 23.53
N ALA A 106 22.07 -0.65 22.90
CA ALA A 106 20.86 -0.99 22.15
C ALA A 106 21.12 -1.94 20.96
N ASP A 107 22.29 -1.85 20.33
CA ASP A 107 22.71 -2.76 19.24
C ASP A 107 23.20 -4.14 19.76
N GLY A 108 23.12 -4.37 21.07
CA GLY A 108 23.58 -5.59 21.73
C GLY A 108 25.06 -5.62 22.06
N THR A 109 25.84 -4.60 21.72
CA THR A 109 27.26 -4.51 22.01
C THR A 109 27.53 -4.47 23.52
N GLU A 110 28.44 -5.31 24.01
CA GLU A 110 28.88 -5.32 25.42
C GLU A 110 30.15 -4.47 25.58
N ILE A 111 30.10 -3.46 26.44
CA ILE A 111 31.24 -2.58 26.78
C ILE A 111 32.15 -3.24 27.78
N LYS A 112 33.45 -3.29 27.48
CA LYS A 112 34.47 -3.92 28.32
C LYS A 112 35.52 -2.87 28.71
N LYS A 113 35.97 -2.95 29.98
CA LYS A 113 37.19 -2.25 30.41
C LYS A 113 38.36 -2.67 29.51
N GLY A 114 39.04 -1.72 28.93
CA GLY A 114 40.08 -1.96 27.93
C GLY A 114 41.18 -0.91 27.93
N LYS A 115 42.13 -1.03 27.02
CA LYS A 115 43.17 -0.01 26.76
C LYS A 115 42.99 0.56 25.35
N LEU A 116 42.90 1.88 25.27
CA LEU A 116 42.91 2.61 24.04
C LEU A 116 44.30 3.27 23.86
N ARG A 117 45.10 2.81 22.89
CA ARG A 117 46.49 3.24 22.69
C ARG A 117 47.32 3.33 23.95
N GLY A 118 47.22 2.27 24.81
CA GLY A 118 47.98 2.17 26.04
C GLY A 118 47.33 2.73 27.31
N VAL A 119 46.40 3.68 27.20
CA VAL A 119 45.65 4.26 28.32
C VAL A 119 44.42 3.44 28.62
N VAL A 120 44.16 3.16 29.92
CA VAL A 120 43.00 2.38 30.35
C VAL A 120 41.73 3.19 30.22
N SER A 121 40.68 2.64 29.63
CA SER A 121 39.31 3.14 29.69
C SER A 121 38.46 2.16 30.48
N GLU A 122 37.77 2.63 31.52
CA GLU A 122 36.96 1.81 32.42
C GLU A 122 35.47 1.72 31.98
N GLY A 123 35.12 2.34 30.86
CA GLY A 123 33.82 2.41 30.26
C GLY A 123 33.82 3.21 28.97
N MET A 124 32.67 3.67 28.56
CA MET A 124 32.47 4.48 27.36
C MET A 124 31.40 5.54 27.61
N PHE A 125 31.57 6.73 27.03
CA PHE A 125 30.46 7.70 26.90
C PHE A 125 29.53 7.28 25.78
N CYS A 126 28.25 7.58 25.91
CA CYS A 126 27.25 7.19 24.92
C CYS A 126 26.62 8.40 24.25
N SER A 127 26.33 8.27 22.98
CA SER A 127 25.44 9.14 22.19
C SER A 127 23.99 8.62 22.23
N VAL A 128 23.09 9.31 21.56
CA VAL A 128 21.68 8.88 21.46
C VAL A 128 21.52 7.56 20.73
N ALA A 129 22.41 7.25 19.78
CA ALA A 129 22.37 6.01 19.01
C ALA A 129 22.62 4.77 19.86
N GLU A 130 23.50 4.85 20.88
CA GLU A 130 23.77 3.75 21.81
C GLU A 130 22.57 3.39 22.70
N PHE A 131 21.57 4.30 22.79
CA PHE A 131 20.30 4.05 23.47
C PHE A 131 19.21 3.54 22.53
N GLY A 132 19.49 3.47 21.21
CA GLY A 132 18.49 3.15 20.20
C GLY A 132 17.52 4.30 19.88
N ILE A 133 17.87 5.52 20.26
CA ILE A 133 17.09 6.72 19.95
C ILE A 133 17.51 7.22 18.56
N SER A 134 16.55 7.43 17.65
CA SER A 134 16.81 8.00 16.34
C SER A 134 17.28 9.45 16.46
N SER A 135 18.29 9.82 15.67
CA SER A 135 18.78 11.21 15.58
C SER A 135 17.72 12.20 15.12
N ASP A 136 16.69 11.74 14.42
CA ASP A 136 15.58 12.57 13.94
C ASP A 136 14.60 12.96 15.06
N LEU A 137 14.69 12.31 16.22
CA LEU A 137 13.80 12.50 17.37
C LEU A 137 14.46 13.29 18.53
N VAL A 138 15.63 13.88 18.30
CA VAL A 138 16.34 14.68 19.29
C VAL A 138 16.72 16.04 18.70
N LEU A 139 17.15 16.97 19.56
CA LEU A 139 17.66 18.27 19.10
C LEU A 139 18.93 18.08 18.25
N PRO A 140 19.19 18.93 17.24
CA PRO A 140 20.38 18.80 16.39
C PRO A 140 21.70 18.77 17.14
N GLU A 141 21.79 19.49 18.28
CA GLU A 141 22.97 19.51 19.14
C GLU A 141 23.15 18.16 19.87
N GLU A 142 22.06 17.48 20.24
CA GLU A 142 22.08 16.19 20.91
C GLU A 142 22.40 15.03 19.98
N ALA A 143 22.10 15.19 18.68
CA ALA A 143 22.44 14.22 17.66
C ALA A 143 23.94 14.11 17.37
N GLN A 144 24.73 15.10 17.76
CA GLN A 144 26.15 15.19 17.47
C GLN A 144 27.02 14.91 18.71
N GLY A 145 27.85 13.88 18.64
CA GLY A 145 28.78 13.53 19.74
C GLY A 145 28.09 12.71 20.83
N ILE A 146 28.56 12.85 22.08
CA ILE A 146 27.95 12.20 23.23
C ILE A 146 26.74 13.00 23.70
N TYR A 147 25.81 12.32 24.37
CA TYR A 147 24.65 12.97 24.97
C TYR A 147 25.10 13.73 26.24
N ILE A 148 24.61 14.97 26.44
CA ILE A 148 24.88 15.81 27.57
C ILE A 148 23.57 16.07 28.30
N PHE A 149 23.49 15.64 29.59
CA PHE A 149 22.31 15.89 30.39
C PHE A 149 22.22 17.35 30.82
N PRO A 150 21.01 17.88 31.10
CA PRO A 150 20.82 19.20 31.67
C PRO A 150 21.64 19.40 32.97
N GLU A 151 22.07 20.63 33.19
CA GLU A 151 22.80 21.01 34.44
C GLU A 151 21.93 20.68 35.67
N GLY A 152 22.56 20.11 36.71
CA GLY A 152 21.86 19.70 37.93
C GLY A 152 21.26 18.29 37.89
N THR A 153 21.36 17.54 36.78
CA THR A 153 20.98 16.12 36.77
C THR A 153 21.82 15.34 37.80
N PRO A 154 21.21 14.59 38.75
CA PRO A 154 21.98 13.81 39.72
C PRO A 154 22.85 12.75 39.07
N ILE A 155 24.03 12.49 39.62
CA ILE A 155 24.92 11.41 39.18
C ILE A 155 24.47 10.06 39.73
N GLY A 156 24.78 8.96 39.00
CA GLY A 156 24.46 7.59 39.38
C GLY A 156 23.04 7.12 39.05
N LEU A 157 22.24 7.94 38.38
CA LEU A 157 20.91 7.53 37.90
C LEU A 157 21.05 6.61 36.71
N ASP A 158 20.18 5.60 36.62
CA ASP A 158 20.05 4.80 35.39
C ASP A 158 19.56 5.71 34.23
N VAL A 159 20.28 5.68 33.13
CA VAL A 159 19.96 6.49 31.94
C VAL A 159 18.56 6.20 31.42
N LYS A 160 18.05 4.96 31.58
CA LYS A 160 16.70 4.60 31.20
C LYS A 160 15.63 5.41 31.93
N ASP A 161 15.83 5.66 33.23
CA ASP A 161 14.90 6.46 34.05
C ASP A 161 14.93 7.93 33.62
N VAL A 162 16.11 8.46 33.38
CA VAL A 162 16.29 9.88 33.02
C VAL A 162 15.74 10.17 31.62
N LEU A 163 15.96 9.27 30.66
CA LEU A 163 15.51 9.42 29.26
C LEU A 163 14.14 8.83 29.00
N GLY A 164 13.42 8.36 30.04
CA GLY A 164 12.08 7.80 29.88
C GLY A 164 12.04 6.53 29.01
N LEU A 165 13.11 5.72 29.06
CA LEU A 165 13.20 4.49 28.26
C LEU A 165 12.64 3.26 29.00
N ASN A 166 12.35 3.35 30.32
CA ASN A 166 11.59 2.33 31.05
C ASN A 166 10.08 2.43 30.73
N ASP A 167 9.73 2.39 29.45
CA ASP A 167 8.37 2.56 28.95
C ASP A 167 8.07 1.52 27.88
N THR A 168 6.79 1.23 27.72
CA THR A 168 6.27 0.46 26.57
C THR A 168 5.38 1.38 25.75
N VAL A 169 5.62 1.44 24.46
CA VAL A 169 4.85 2.24 23.51
C VAL A 169 4.05 1.31 22.60
N TYR A 170 2.76 1.55 22.52
CA TYR A 170 1.90 0.90 21.52
C TYR A 170 1.85 1.72 20.23
N GLU A 171 2.04 1.07 19.10
CA GLU A 171 1.75 1.63 17.81
C GLU A 171 0.36 1.18 17.36
N PHE A 172 -0.57 2.15 17.26
CA PHE A 172 -1.96 1.91 16.90
C PHE A 172 -2.21 2.17 15.42
N GLU A 173 -2.91 1.25 14.76
CA GLU A 173 -3.48 1.44 13.43
C GLU A 173 -4.96 1.88 13.56
N LEU A 174 -5.17 3.16 13.81
CA LEU A 174 -6.49 3.72 14.07
C LEU A 174 -7.30 3.89 12.79
N THR A 175 -8.52 3.40 12.78
CA THR A 175 -9.48 3.55 11.68
C THR A 175 -9.92 5.01 11.51
N ALA A 176 -10.41 5.38 10.34
CA ALA A 176 -10.75 6.77 10.01
C ALA A 176 -11.90 7.32 10.86
N ASN A 177 -12.79 6.48 11.37
CA ASN A 177 -13.92 6.86 12.23
C ASN A 177 -13.50 7.16 13.68
N ARG A 178 -12.40 6.57 14.17
CA ARG A 178 -11.95 6.71 15.54
C ARG A 178 -11.01 7.92 15.75
N ALA A 179 -11.49 9.11 15.39
CA ALA A 179 -10.77 10.38 15.58
C ALA A 179 -10.43 10.66 17.05
N ASP A 180 -11.27 10.25 17.98
CA ASP A 180 -11.08 10.36 19.44
C ASP A 180 -9.82 9.66 19.93
N CYS A 181 -9.48 8.51 19.37
CA CYS A 181 -8.32 7.70 19.72
C CYS A 181 -6.97 8.29 19.25
N PHE A 182 -6.97 9.38 18.45
CA PHE A 182 -5.73 10.11 18.11
C PHE A 182 -5.23 11.00 19.27
N SER A 183 -5.49 10.57 20.52
CA SER A 183 -5.07 11.24 21.76
C SER A 183 -4.84 10.26 22.91
N MET A 184 -3.96 10.61 23.85
CA MET A 184 -3.74 9.82 25.06
C MET A 184 -5.00 9.68 25.89
N VAL A 185 -5.77 10.76 26.03
CA VAL A 185 -7.03 10.79 26.74
C VAL A 185 -8.08 9.90 26.09
N GLY A 186 -8.19 9.91 24.75
CA GLY A 186 -9.13 9.04 24.02
C GLY A 186 -8.78 7.56 24.17
N LEU A 187 -7.51 7.20 24.01
CA LEU A 187 -7.04 5.82 24.23
C LEU A 187 -7.23 5.38 25.68
N SER A 188 -7.01 6.29 26.64
CA SER A 188 -7.22 5.98 28.07
C SER A 188 -8.70 5.74 28.42
N ARG A 189 -9.64 6.40 27.72
CA ARG A 189 -11.09 6.08 27.86
C ARG A 189 -11.37 4.64 27.43
N GLU A 190 -10.91 4.27 26.24
CA GLU A 190 -11.11 2.91 25.70
C GLU A 190 -10.47 1.87 26.62
N PHE A 191 -9.23 2.10 27.06
CA PHE A 191 -8.56 1.24 28.02
C PHE A 191 -9.32 1.13 29.34
N GLY A 192 -9.89 2.24 29.83
CA GLY A 192 -10.69 2.28 31.04
C GLY A 192 -11.97 1.43 30.92
N VAL A 193 -12.68 1.49 29.78
CA VAL A 193 -13.86 0.65 29.53
C VAL A 193 -13.49 -0.82 29.54
N MET A 194 -12.42 -1.20 28.85
CA MET A 194 -11.94 -2.57 28.77
C MET A 194 -11.55 -3.13 30.16
N THR A 195 -10.90 -2.32 30.99
CA THR A 195 -10.45 -2.72 32.34
C THR A 195 -11.48 -2.43 33.46
N ASN A 196 -12.68 -1.98 33.07
CA ASN A 196 -13.74 -1.56 33.99
C ASN A 196 -13.30 -0.47 35.00
N GLN A 197 -12.53 0.51 34.50
CA GLN A 197 -12.02 1.65 35.24
C GLN A 197 -12.48 2.95 34.57
N LYS A 198 -12.49 4.05 35.28
CA LYS A 198 -12.83 5.37 34.76
C LYS A 198 -11.55 6.16 34.47
N ALA A 199 -11.42 6.67 33.25
CA ALA A 199 -10.35 7.59 32.93
C ALA A 199 -10.54 8.94 33.65
N LEU A 200 -9.44 9.47 34.20
CA LEU A 200 -9.40 10.77 34.88
C LEU A 200 -8.75 11.80 33.95
N PHE A 201 -9.32 12.98 33.91
CA PHE A 201 -8.78 14.07 33.08
C PHE A 201 -7.91 15.01 33.89
N PRO A 202 -6.92 15.69 33.28
CA PRO A 202 -6.14 16.70 33.98
C PRO A 202 -7.06 17.86 34.42
N VAL A 203 -6.89 18.27 35.68
CA VAL A 203 -7.56 19.47 36.19
C VAL A 203 -6.81 20.70 35.68
N ILE A 204 -7.45 21.53 34.87
CA ILE A 204 -6.86 22.75 34.34
C ILE A 204 -7.16 23.93 35.28
N MET A 205 -6.09 24.59 35.77
CA MET A 205 -6.16 25.84 36.53
C MET A 205 -5.13 26.80 35.92
N VAL A 206 -5.61 27.80 35.22
CA VAL A 206 -4.77 28.86 34.65
C VAL A 206 -4.71 30.01 35.64
N ASN A 207 -3.51 30.48 35.97
CA ASN A 207 -3.33 31.69 36.74
C ASN A 207 -3.25 32.91 35.80
N GLU A 208 -4.37 33.59 35.58
CA GLU A 208 -4.45 34.79 34.75
C GLU A 208 -3.85 35.97 35.47
N ASN A 209 -2.53 36.15 35.36
CA ASN A 209 -1.73 37.16 36.06
C ASN A 209 -1.18 38.27 35.13
N GLY A 210 -1.55 38.24 33.86
CA GLY A 210 -1.24 39.26 32.84
C GLY A 210 -2.25 40.39 32.80
N GLU A 211 -2.20 41.16 31.74
CA GLU A 211 -3.21 42.23 31.44
C GLU A 211 -4.44 41.62 30.75
N SER A 212 -5.49 42.44 30.54
CA SER A 212 -6.65 42.01 29.77
C SER A 212 -6.27 41.77 28.30
N ILE A 213 -6.74 40.65 27.76
CA ILE A 213 -6.58 40.34 26.32
C ILE A 213 -7.46 41.28 25.44
N GLU A 214 -8.47 41.91 26.05
CA GLU A 214 -9.39 42.80 25.35
C GLU A 214 -8.65 44.05 24.79
N GLY A 215 -8.75 44.22 23.47
CA GLY A 215 -8.05 45.31 22.77
C GLY A 215 -6.60 44.99 22.40
N LYS A 216 -5.98 43.92 22.95
CA LYS A 216 -4.63 43.46 22.59
C LYS A 216 -4.65 42.56 21.34
N ALA A 217 -5.57 41.63 21.29
CA ALA A 217 -5.67 40.68 20.19
C ALA A 217 -7.11 40.56 19.70
N SER A 218 -7.29 40.06 18.50
CA SER A 218 -8.63 39.77 17.96
C SER A 218 -8.61 38.55 17.03
N VAL A 219 -9.75 37.86 17.00
CA VAL A 219 -9.96 36.69 16.11
C VAL A 219 -11.25 36.91 15.32
N SER A 220 -11.26 36.59 14.06
CA SER A 220 -12.47 36.54 13.22
C SER A 220 -12.53 35.36 12.30
N ILE A 221 -13.73 34.85 12.04
CA ILE A 221 -14.00 33.79 11.08
C ILE A 221 -14.77 34.40 9.92
N GLU A 222 -14.20 34.40 8.72
CA GLU A 222 -14.84 34.82 7.47
C GLU A 222 -15.40 33.61 6.71
N ALA A 223 -14.68 32.49 6.68
CA ALA A 223 -15.09 31.22 6.06
C ALA A 223 -15.82 30.32 7.07
N ASN A 224 -17.07 30.69 7.42
CA ASN A 224 -17.84 29.99 8.47
C ASN A 224 -18.19 28.53 8.13
N ASP A 225 -18.16 28.15 6.86
CA ASP A 225 -18.36 26.77 6.37
C ASP A 225 -17.11 25.89 6.51
N LEU A 226 -15.93 26.51 6.65
CA LEU A 226 -14.65 25.81 6.75
C LEU A 226 -14.02 25.90 8.15
N CYS A 227 -14.41 26.86 8.97
CA CYS A 227 -13.99 27.02 10.36
C CYS A 227 -15.22 27.30 11.23
N THR A 228 -15.54 26.39 12.15
CA THR A 228 -16.74 26.52 13.00
C THR A 228 -16.43 27.19 14.33
N ARG A 229 -15.24 26.98 14.88
CA ARG A 229 -14.78 27.58 16.14
C ARG A 229 -13.31 27.95 16.04
N PHE A 230 -12.95 29.10 16.61
CA PHE A 230 -11.57 29.58 16.65
C PHE A 230 -11.32 30.28 17.98
N THR A 231 -10.34 29.80 18.75
CA THR A 231 -9.96 30.33 20.06
C THR A 231 -8.53 30.84 20.04
N ALA A 232 -8.26 31.93 20.74
CA ALA A 232 -6.91 32.46 20.94
C ALA A 232 -6.68 32.91 22.37
N ARG A 233 -5.42 32.80 22.81
CA ARG A 233 -4.94 33.27 24.11
C ARG A 233 -3.54 33.86 24.00
N VAL A 234 -3.26 34.93 24.76
CA VAL A 234 -1.97 35.61 24.75
C VAL A 234 -1.22 35.30 26.04
N VAL A 235 0.07 35.02 25.90
CA VAL A 235 1.01 34.81 27.04
C VAL A 235 2.23 35.69 26.83
N THR A 236 2.56 36.50 27.79
CA THR A 236 3.65 37.48 27.77
C THR A 236 4.81 37.05 28.69
N ASP A 237 5.94 37.79 28.63
CA ASP A 237 7.17 37.51 29.41
C ASP A 237 7.65 36.05 29.24
N VAL A 238 7.43 35.46 28.08
CA VAL A 238 7.87 34.12 27.73
C VAL A 238 9.37 34.14 27.47
N LYS A 239 10.08 33.16 28.02
CA LYS A 239 11.45 32.85 27.68
C LYS A 239 11.47 31.53 26.93
N VAL A 240 11.83 31.61 25.64
CA VAL A 240 11.95 30.40 24.82
C VAL A 240 13.24 29.67 25.15
N GLU A 241 13.12 28.41 25.56
CA GLU A 241 14.23 27.53 25.94
C GLU A 241 13.82 26.07 25.71
N PRO A 242 14.76 25.08 25.73
CA PRO A 242 14.41 23.67 25.65
C PRO A 242 13.40 23.26 26.71
N SER A 243 12.45 22.39 26.33
CA SER A 243 11.49 21.83 27.28
C SER A 243 12.15 20.96 28.33
N PRO A 244 11.56 20.79 29.55
CA PRO A 244 12.09 19.85 30.53
C PRO A 244 12.07 18.41 29.99
N LEU A 245 13.02 17.58 30.41
CA LEU A 245 13.23 16.22 29.93
C LEU A 245 11.96 15.35 29.94
N TRP A 246 11.11 15.49 30.96
CA TRP A 246 9.88 14.71 31.04
C TRP A 246 8.94 14.97 29.86
N MET A 247 8.86 16.21 29.39
CA MET A 247 8.06 16.60 28.22
C MET A 247 8.72 16.11 26.92
N GLN A 248 10.03 16.32 26.79
CA GLN A 248 10.80 15.83 25.65
C GLN A 248 10.69 14.30 25.51
N ASN A 249 10.81 13.55 26.61
CA ASN A 249 10.69 12.10 26.65
C ASN A 249 9.31 11.62 26.12
N ARG A 250 8.21 12.25 26.56
CA ARG A 250 6.86 11.92 26.11
C ARG A 250 6.65 12.21 24.63
N LEU A 251 7.12 13.35 24.15
CA LEU A 251 7.06 13.70 22.73
C LEU A 251 7.85 12.70 21.89
N ARG A 252 9.07 12.41 22.28
CA ARG A 252 9.98 11.47 21.60
C ARG A 252 9.39 10.06 21.56
N ASN A 253 8.89 9.55 22.70
CA ASN A 253 8.26 8.23 22.76
C ASN A 253 6.98 8.15 21.92
N SER A 254 6.35 9.30 21.66
CA SER A 254 5.20 9.41 20.73
C SER A 254 5.61 9.71 19.28
N GLY A 255 6.91 9.74 18.96
CA GLY A 255 7.43 9.95 17.61
C GLY A 255 7.51 11.41 17.16
N ILE A 256 7.43 12.37 18.10
CA ILE A 256 7.56 13.81 17.82
C ILE A 256 8.90 14.31 18.33
N ARG A 257 9.64 15.02 17.47
CA ARG A 257 10.90 15.68 17.84
C ARG A 257 10.62 16.91 18.72
N PRO A 258 11.21 17.03 19.90
CA PRO A 258 11.20 18.26 20.70
C PRO A 258 11.84 19.43 19.94
N ILE A 259 11.35 20.64 20.15
CA ILE A 259 11.86 21.87 19.51
C ILE A 259 12.21 22.91 20.58
N ASN A 260 11.21 23.44 21.26
CA ASN A 260 11.34 24.38 22.39
C ASN A 260 10.07 24.32 23.25
N ASN A 261 10.13 24.90 24.43
CA ASN A 261 9.06 24.84 25.41
C ASN A 261 7.68 25.33 24.90
N VAL A 262 7.63 26.26 23.98
CA VAL A 262 6.36 26.79 23.42
C VAL A 262 5.78 25.82 22.41
N VAL A 263 6.57 25.40 21.43
CA VAL A 263 6.14 24.46 20.38
C VAL A 263 5.85 23.08 20.98
N ASP A 264 6.66 22.64 21.92
CA ASP A 264 6.49 21.34 22.58
C ASP A 264 5.21 21.29 23.43
N VAL A 265 4.81 22.39 24.06
CA VAL A 265 3.51 22.51 24.72
C VAL A 265 2.35 22.31 23.73
N THR A 266 2.41 22.90 22.52
CA THR A 266 1.35 22.71 21.51
C THR A 266 1.29 21.26 21.02
N ASN A 267 2.44 20.62 20.79
CA ASN A 267 2.54 19.22 20.40
C ASN A 267 2.08 18.29 21.53
N TYR A 268 2.43 18.60 22.77
CA TYR A 268 1.99 17.83 23.93
C TYR A 268 0.47 17.85 24.07
N VAL A 269 -0.16 19.02 24.00
CA VAL A 269 -1.62 19.15 24.06
C VAL A 269 -2.30 18.44 22.91
N MET A 270 -1.74 18.52 21.71
CA MET A 270 -2.24 17.76 20.56
C MET A 270 -2.22 16.24 20.81
N LEU A 271 -1.15 15.69 21.37
CA LEU A 271 -1.06 14.27 21.72
C LEU A 271 -1.95 13.91 22.91
N GLU A 272 -2.01 14.78 23.93
CA GLU A 272 -2.81 14.55 25.14
C GLU A 272 -4.31 14.54 24.85
N LEU A 273 -4.82 15.57 24.15
CA LEU A 273 -6.24 15.85 23.99
C LEU A 273 -6.78 15.60 22.57
N GLY A 274 -5.91 15.38 21.57
CA GLY A 274 -6.31 15.26 20.16
C GLY A 274 -6.65 16.60 19.49
N GLN A 275 -6.37 17.74 20.14
CA GLN A 275 -6.59 19.08 19.60
C GLN A 275 -5.29 19.66 19.07
N PRO A 276 -5.07 19.73 17.75
CA PRO A 276 -3.90 20.43 17.23
C PRO A 276 -3.98 21.93 17.53
N MET A 277 -2.84 22.49 17.85
CA MET A 277 -2.67 23.88 18.21
C MET A 277 -1.54 24.51 17.43
N HIS A 278 -1.55 25.84 17.34
CA HIS A 278 -0.44 26.63 16.83
C HIS A 278 -0.06 27.75 17.79
N ALA A 279 1.23 28.13 17.76
CA ALA A 279 1.76 29.24 18.52
C ALA A 279 2.40 30.25 17.57
N TYR A 280 1.95 31.47 17.62
CA TYR A 280 2.52 32.59 16.84
C TYR A 280 3.39 33.48 17.72
N ASP A 281 4.47 34.01 17.15
CA ASP A 281 5.11 35.19 17.69
C ASP A 281 4.17 36.38 17.55
N TYR A 282 3.70 36.91 18.68
CA TYR A 282 2.69 37.97 18.73
C TYR A 282 3.13 39.24 17.97
N ASP A 283 4.40 39.62 18.06
CA ASP A 283 4.94 40.82 17.43
C ASP A 283 5.04 40.69 15.90
N HIS A 284 5.07 39.44 15.40
CA HIS A 284 5.10 39.14 13.98
C HIS A 284 3.69 38.97 13.36
N VAL A 285 2.62 38.95 14.15
CA VAL A 285 1.22 38.97 13.69
C VAL A 285 0.76 40.40 13.48
N LYS A 286 0.64 40.83 12.23
CA LYS A 286 0.26 42.23 11.90
C LYS A 286 -1.16 42.58 12.37
N GLY A 287 -1.23 43.70 13.10
CA GLY A 287 -2.49 44.15 13.73
C GLY A 287 -2.97 43.24 14.86
N HIS A 288 -2.14 42.31 15.35
CA HIS A 288 -2.48 41.33 16.40
C HIS A 288 -3.84 40.67 16.19
N LYS A 289 -4.13 40.35 14.92
CA LYS A 289 -5.41 39.83 14.48
C LYS A 289 -5.19 38.51 13.72
N LEU A 290 -6.00 37.50 14.05
CA LEU A 290 -6.06 36.26 13.29
C LEU A 290 -7.41 36.12 12.59
N VAL A 291 -7.37 35.79 11.29
CA VAL A 291 -8.56 35.69 10.44
C VAL A 291 -8.57 34.34 9.74
N ALA A 292 -9.54 33.49 10.07
CA ALA A 292 -9.78 32.26 9.32
C ALA A 292 -10.58 32.59 8.05
N ARG A 293 -9.93 32.63 6.88
CA ARG A 293 -10.50 32.97 5.59
C ARG A 293 -10.07 32.03 4.46
N ARG A 294 -10.75 32.07 3.35
CA ARG A 294 -10.26 31.44 2.13
C ARG A 294 -9.03 32.18 1.60
N ALA A 295 -8.11 31.45 1.01
CA ALA A 295 -7.02 32.06 0.27
C ALA A 295 -7.54 32.73 -0.99
N LYS A 296 -6.75 33.65 -1.54
CA LYS A 296 -6.98 34.24 -2.87
C LYS A 296 -6.23 33.39 -3.91
N ASN A 297 -6.76 33.31 -5.14
CA ASN A 297 -6.07 32.62 -6.22
C ASN A 297 -4.71 33.26 -6.50
N GLY A 298 -3.65 32.46 -6.49
CA GLY A 298 -2.25 32.92 -6.66
C GLY A 298 -1.65 33.58 -5.42
N GLU A 299 -2.31 33.52 -4.26
CA GLU A 299 -1.73 33.97 -2.99
C GLU A 299 -0.60 33.01 -2.57
N VAL A 300 0.51 33.54 -2.12
CA VAL A 300 1.71 32.77 -1.79
C VAL A 300 2.00 32.83 -0.32
N LEU A 301 2.39 31.68 0.27
CA LEU A 301 2.85 31.55 1.64
C LEU A 301 4.13 30.73 1.69
N VAL A 302 5.15 31.21 2.38
CA VAL A 302 6.30 30.39 2.78
C VAL A 302 5.95 29.66 4.07
N THR A 303 5.93 28.32 4.03
CA THR A 303 5.62 27.47 5.18
C THR A 303 6.84 27.21 6.07
N LEU A 304 6.64 26.68 7.29
CA LEU A 304 7.71 26.41 8.27
C LEU A 304 8.84 25.50 7.76
N ASP A 305 8.58 24.72 6.72
CA ASP A 305 9.60 23.89 6.04
C ASP A 305 10.44 24.69 5.02
N GLY A 306 10.26 26.00 4.94
CA GLY A 306 10.96 26.91 4.03
C GLY A 306 10.48 26.86 2.58
N SER A 307 9.42 26.10 2.29
CA SER A 307 8.88 25.93 0.94
C SER A 307 7.84 27.00 0.62
N GLU A 308 7.93 27.56 -0.59
CA GLU A 308 6.95 28.49 -1.14
C GLU A 308 5.73 27.70 -1.68
N ARG A 309 4.53 28.08 -1.24
CA ARG A 309 3.27 27.44 -1.60
C ARG A 309 2.33 28.39 -2.28
N GLU A 310 1.92 28.06 -3.49
CA GLU A 310 0.87 28.79 -4.19
C GLU A 310 -0.51 28.27 -3.77
N LEU A 311 -1.40 29.18 -3.37
CA LEU A 311 -2.70 28.89 -2.79
C LEU A 311 -3.82 29.27 -3.75
N ASN A 312 -5.00 28.71 -3.54
CA ASN A 312 -6.21 29.02 -4.30
C ASN A 312 -7.43 29.18 -3.38
N ASP A 313 -8.53 29.66 -3.93
CA ASP A 313 -9.76 30.03 -3.19
C ASP A 313 -10.52 28.83 -2.60
N SER A 314 -10.15 27.59 -2.91
CA SER A 314 -10.71 26.40 -2.26
C SER A 314 -10.04 26.09 -0.91
N MET A 315 -8.88 26.71 -0.62
CA MET A 315 -8.06 26.44 0.54
C MET A 315 -8.38 27.38 1.69
N LEU A 316 -8.44 26.83 2.91
CA LEU A 316 -8.58 27.62 4.14
C LEU A 316 -7.20 28.02 4.65
N ILE A 317 -7.04 29.29 5.00
CA ILE A 317 -5.83 29.85 5.59
C ILE A 317 -6.14 30.62 6.88
N ILE A 318 -5.11 30.76 7.70
CA ILE A 318 -5.07 31.78 8.75
C ILE A 318 -4.26 32.95 8.22
N ALA A 319 -4.85 34.14 8.29
CA ALA A 319 -4.21 35.39 7.89
C ALA A 319 -4.14 36.37 9.07
N ASP A 320 -3.16 37.24 9.06
CA ASP A 320 -3.16 38.46 9.90
C ASP A 320 -3.91 39.62 9.24
N ALA A 321 -3.68 40.84 9.60
CA ALA A 321 -4.31 42.00 9.01
C ALA A 321 -3.86 42.26 7.56
N GLU A 322 -2.72 41.74 7.11
CA GLU A 322 -2.09 42.07 5.85
C GLU A 322 -1.83 40.84 4.95
N ARG A 323 -1.46 39.68 5.51
CA ARG A 323 -0.94 38.56 4.76
C ARG A 323 -1.38 37.20 5.36
N PRO A 324 -1.24 36.07 4.61
CA PRO A 324 -1.37 34.72 5.18
C PRO A 324 -0.24 34.43 6.17
N VAL A 325 -0.57 33.79 7.31
CA VAL A 325 0.35 33.36 8.36
C VAL A 325 0.31 31.86 8.61
N GLY A 326 -0.53 31.12 7.88
CA GLY A 326 -0.57 29.65 7.94
C GLY A 326 -1.60 29.05 7.01
N VAL A 327 -1.33 27.81 6.57
CA VAL A 327 -2.34 26.95 5.94
C VAL A 327 -3.10 26.27 7.07
N ALA A 328 -4.37 26.61 7.23
CA ALA A 328 -5.17 26.20 8.38
C ALA A 328 -5.15 24.68 8.60
N GLY A 329 -4.77 24.26 9.80
CA GLY A 329 -4.74 22.86 10.22
C GLY A 329 -3.71 21.98 9.52
N ILE A 330 -2.80 22.53 8.72
CA ILE A 330 -1.75 21.78 8.01
C ILE A 330 -0.37 22.23 8.45
N MET A 331 0.00 23.52 8.23
CA MET A 331 1.33 24.01 8.58
C MET A 331 1.31 25.55 8.74
N GLY A 332 2.00 26.05 9.76
CA GLY A 332 2.19 27.49 10.00
C GLY A 332 3.08 28.15 8.95
N GLY A 333 3.05 29.48 8.91
CA GLY A 333 3.92 30.31 8.09
C GLY A 333 5.26 30.58 8.75
N PHE A 334 6.32 30.65 7.94
CA PHE A 334 7.69 30.87 8.39
C PHE A 334 7.85 32.23 9.13
N ASP A 335 7.27 33.28 8.60
CA ASP A 335 7.46 34.65 9.13
C ASP A 335 6.78 34.94 10.47
N SER A 336 5.94 34.04 10.96
CA SER A 336 5.22 34.18 12.24
C SER A 336 5.58 33.10 13.25
N GLU A 337 6.67 32.34 13.00
CA GLU A 337 7.14 31.28 13.88
C GLU A 337 7.68 31.81 15.20
N VAL A 338 7.62 30.96 16.22
CA VAL A 338 8.24 31.22 17.53
C VAL A 338 9.74 30.98 17.42
N THR A 339 10.53 32.02 17.72
CA THR A 339 11.99 32.00 17.72
C THR A 339 12.56 32.12 19.13
N ASN A 340 13.86 32.01 19.31
CA ASN A 340 14.51 32.20 20.62
C ASN A 340 14.40 33.66 21.15
N GLU A 341 14.00 34.60 20.29
CA GLU A 341 13.81 36.02 20.64
C GLU A 341 12.37 36.36 21.02
N THR A 342 11.43 35.43 20.78
CA THR A 342 9.99 35.60 21.06
C THR A 342 9.76 35.80 22.55
N THR A 343 9.08 36.86 22.93
CA THR A 343 8.73 37.18 24.34
C THR A 343 7.22 37.17 24.60
N THR A 344 6.41 37.26 23.56
CA THR A 344 4.95 37.21 23.65
C THR A 344 4.43 36.23 22.62
N VAL A 345 3.60 35.28 23.07
CA VAL A 345 3.05 34.19 22.27
C VAL A 345 1.53 34.31 22.17
N MET A 346 0.99 34.16 20.96
CA MET A 346 -0.43 33.99 20.75
C MET A 346 -0.71 32.53 20.39
N PHE A 347 -1.36 31.79 21.29
CA PHE A 347 -1.85 30.44 21.03
C PHE A 347 -3.14 30.46 20.22
N GLU A 348 -3.27 29.47 19.33
CA GLU A 348 -4.43 29.15 18.53
C GLU A 348 -4.93 27.75 18.78
N ALA A 349 -6.24 27.57 18.93
CA ALA A 349 -6.90 26.27 18.79
C ALA A 349 -8.21 26.46 18.01
N ALA A 350 -8.50 25.60 17.06
CA ALA A 350 -9.64 25.77 16.14
C ALA A 350 -10.30 24.45 15.77
N VAL A 351 -11.49 24.55 15.16
CA VAL A 351 -12.19 23.43 14.53
C VAL A 351 -12.36 23.73 13.05
N PHE A 352 -11.67 22.96 12.22
CA PHE A 352 -11.69 23.11 10.76
C PHE A 352 -12.49 21.97 10.10
N ASN A 353 -13.01 22.24 8.89
CA ASN A 353 -13.72 21.27 8.09
C ASN A 353 -12.77 20.17 7.57
N GLY A 354 -12.89 18.94 8.06
CA GLY A 354 -11.99 17.83 7.74
C GLY A 354 -11.83 17.54 6.25
N PRO A 355 -12.91 17.43 5.46
CA PRO A 355 -12.83 17.28 3.99
C PRO A 355 -12.04 18.39 3.29
N SER A 356 -12.11 19.64 3.76
CA SER A 356 -11.33 20.76 3.22
C SER A 356 -9.85 20.60 3.53
N ILE A 357 -9.50 20.28 4.78
CA ILE A 357 -8.11 20.04 5.20
C ILE A 357 -7.50 18.91 4.39
N ARG A 358 -8.21 17.78 4.25
CA ARG A 358 -7.74 16.64 3.45
C ARG A 358 -7.46 16.99 2.00
N ARG A 359 -8.36 17.75 1.34
CA ARG A 359 -8.18 18.19 -0.06
C ARG A 359 -6.99 19.14 -0.20
N THR A 360 -6.86 20.10 0.70
CA THR A 360 -5.75 21.06 0.71
C THR A 360 -4.42 20.36 0.95
N ALA A 361 -4.35 19.49 1.95
CA ALA A 361 -3.15 18.68 2.25
C ALA A 361 -2.71 17.85 1.03
N LYS A 362 -3.66 17.18 0.37
CA LYS A 362 -3.40 16.41 -0.86
C LYS A 362 -2.93 17.30 -2.02
N ALA A 363 -3.57 18.45 -2.23
CA ALA A 363 -3.22 19.38 -3.31
C ALA A 363 -1.81 19.96 -3.16
N LEU A 364 -1.40 20.26 -1.91
CA LEU A 364 -0.07 20.78 -1.60
C LEU A 364 0.99 19.67 -1.39
N GLY A 365 0.60 18.39 -1.46
CA GLY A 365 1.51 17.26 -1.19
C GLY A 365 2.03 17.23 0.25
N MET A 366 1.26 17.75 1.22
CA MET A 366 1.65 17.89 2.63
C MET A 366 0.82 16.98 3.52
N ARG A 367 1.48 16.35 4.49
CA ARG A 367 0.82 15.62 5.58
C ARG A 367 1.53 15.91 6.89
N SER A 368 0.78 16.32 7.90
CA SER A 368 1.28 16.57 9.24
C SER A 368 0.43 15.85 10.29
N GLU A 369 0.92 15.75 11.53
CA GLU A 369 0.18 15.21 12.67
C GLU A 369 -1.11 16.01 12.93
N ALA A 370 -1.07 17.32 12.70
CA ALA A 370 -2.23 18.20 12.79
C ALA A 370 -3.25 17.90 11.68
N SER A 371 -2.83 17.83 10.40
CA SER A 371 -3.73 17.55 9.29
C SER A 371 -4.39 16.17 9.42
N GLY A 372 -3.65 15.18 9.91
CA GLY A 372 -4.17 13.84 10.18
C GLY A 372 -5.29 13.80 11.22
N ARG A 373 -5.29 14.71 12.19
CA ARG A 373 -6.36 14.86 13.19
C ARG A 373 -7.52 15.67 12.65
N PHE A 374 -7.25 16.83 12.03
CA PHE A 374 -8.30 17.68 11.48
C PHE A 374 -9.10 16.99 10.37
N GLU A 375 -8.46 16.22 9.50
CA GLU A 375 -9.17 15.50 8.42
C GLU A 375 -10.20 14.47 8.91
N ARG A 376 -9.98 13.92 10.13
CA ARG A 376 -10.88 12.97 10.79
C ARG A 376 -11.92 13.65 11.67
N GLY A 377 -11.68 14.91 12.01
CA GLY A 377 -12.49 15.70 12.93
C GLY A 377 -11.90 15.81 14.32
N VAL A 378 -12.04 16.96 14.93
CA VAL A 378 -11.63 17.25 16.31
C VAL A 378 -12.85 17.60 17.16
N ASN A 379 -12.75 17.35 18.47
CA ASN A 379 -13.85 17.66 19.39
C ASN A 379 -14.05 19.18 19.53
N HIS A 380 -15.18 19.67 19.01
CA HIS A 380 -15.52 21.09 19.01
C HIS A 380 -15.62 21.73 20.42
N LYS A 381 -15.78 20.94 21.48
CA LYS A 381 -15.80 21.43 22.87
C LYS A 381 -14.39 21.56 23.48
N TYR A 382 -13.37 20.95 22.88
CA TYR A 382 -12.04 20.92 23.46
C TYR A 382 -11.17 22.13 23.15
N THR A 383 -11.51 23.00 22.20
CA THR A 383 -10.67 24.15 21.82
C THR A 383 -10.31 25.05 23.01
N ALA A 384 -11.30 25.50 23.79
CA ALA A 384 -11.08 26.32 24.98
C ALA A 384 -10.33 25.56 26.08
N TYR A 385 -10.67 24.27 26.28
CA TYR A 385 -9.98 23.42 27.25
C TYR A 385 -8.50 23.21 26.87
N ALA A 386 -8.22 22.98 25.59
CA ALA A 386 -6.87 22.77 25.08
C ALA A 386 -6.00 24.03 25.21
N ILE A 387 -6.57 25.20 24.89
CA ILE A 387 -5.82 26.46 24.99
C ILE A 387 -5.48 26.82 26.42
N ASP A 388 -6.38 26.55 27.37
CA ASP A 388 -6.12 26.67 28.79
C ASP A 388 -5.08 25.66 29.30
N ARG A 389 -5.12 24.42 28.78
CA ARG A 389 -4.10 23.42 29.08
C ARG A 389 -2.71 23.83 28.62
N ALA A 390 -2.60 24.42 27.43
CA ALA A 390 -1.34 24.93 26.91
C ALA A 390 -0.82 26.09 27.78
N ALA A 391 -1.68 27.03 28.18
CA ALA A 391 -1.29 28.13 29.07
C ALA A 391 -0.84 27.61 30.43
N GLN A 392 -1.55 26.64 31.03
CA GLN A 392 -1.18 25.99 32.28
C GLN A 392 0.20 25.31 32.20
N LEU A 393 0.42 24.52 31.15
CA LEU A 393 1.69 23.83 30.94
C LEU A 393 2.84 24.81 30.76
N LEU A 394 2.63 25.87 29.95
CA LEU A 394 3.65 26.87 29.73
C LEU A 394 4.00 27.61 31.05
N GLN A 395 3.00 27.93 31.89
CA GLN A 395 3.27 28.51 33.25
C GLN A 395 4.07 27.57 34.16
N GLN A 396 3.86 26.27 34.06
CA GLN A 396 4.60 25.28 34.84
C GLN A 396 6.09 25.20 34.48
N ILE A 397 6.40 25.34 33.16
CA ILE A 397 7.76 25.18 32.65
C ILE A 397 8.47 26.49 32.32
N CYS A 398 7.77 27.62 32.33
CA CYS A 398 8.29 28.96 32.13
C CYS A 398 7.78 29.89 33.27
N PRO A 399 8.39 29.89 34.44
CA PRO A 399 7.88 30.63 35.61
C PRO A 399 7.79 32.13 35.45
N THR A 400 8.47 32.72 34.45
CA THR A 400 8.46 34.17 34.17
C THR A 400 7.22 34.60 33.39
N CYS A 401 6.58 33.66 32.69
CA CYS A 401 5.46 34.00 31.77
C CYS A 401 4.22 34.45 32.53
N LYS A 402 3.47 35.33 31.90
CA LYS A 402 2.18 35.82 32.38
C LYS A 402 1.11 35.51 31.37
N VAL A 403 0.00 34.94 31.82
CA VAL A 403 -1.16 34.65 30.99
C VAL A 403 -2.13 35.82 31.09
N ASP A 404 -2.47 36.42 29.97
CA ASP A 404 -3.42 37.53 29.89
C ASP A 404 -4.82 37.08 30.34
N VAL A 405 -5.54 38.01 30.99
CA VAL A 405 -6.89 37.76 31.49
C VAL A 405 -7.88 37.63 30.34
N GLY A 406 -8.58 36.48 30.26
CA GLY A 406 -9.60 36.19 29.27
C GLY A 406 -9.08 35.31 28.12
N VAL A 407 -10.03 34.78 27.37
CA VAL A 407 -9.86 33.98 26.15
C VAL A 407 -10.71 34.58 25.06
N ILE A 408 -10.16 34.70 23.85
CA ILE A 408 -10.97 35.04 22.66
C ILE A 408 -11.55 33.73 22.13
N ASP A 409 -12.85 33.58 22.10
CA ASP A 409 -13.56 32.39 21.62
C ASP A 409 -14.65 32.81 20.63
N VAL A 410 -14.45 32.54 19.34
CA VAL A 410 -15.38 32.79 18.28
C VAL A 410 -16.03 31.49 17.85
N TYR A 411 -17.28 31.28 18.29
CA TYR A 411 -18.07 30.07 18.00
C TYR A 411 -19.44 30.47 17.45
N LYS A 412 -19.49 30.76 16.13
CA LYS A 412 -20.70 31.27 15.48
C LYS A 412 -21.81 30.25 15.31
N ASN A 413 -21.48 29.02 15.00
CA ASN A 413 -22.44 27.96 14.74
C ASN A 413 -22.16 26.78 15.70
N PRO A 414 -22.64 26.84 16.94
CA PRO A 414 -22.44 25.76 17.92
C PRO A 414 -23.02 24.43 17.42
N VAL A 415 -22.19 23.40 17.46
CA VAL A 415 -22.61 22.04 17.11
C VAL A 415 -23.37 21.46 18.31
N GLU A 416 -24.62 21.05 18.09
CA GLU A 416 -25.43 20.39 19.10
C GLU A 416 -25.08 18.89 19.16
N GLN A 417 -25.11 18.31 20.38
CA GLN A 417 -25.01 16.87 20.54
C GLN A 417 -26.31 16.23 20.03
N HIS A 418 -26.20 15.15 19.32
CA HIS A 418 -27.35 14.42 18.83
C HIS A 418 -27.61 13.17 19.70
N THR A 419 -28.80 12.65 19.58
CA THR A 419 -29.28 11.48 20.32
C THR A 419 -29.66 10.40 19.32
N VAL A 420 -29.16 9.19 19.53
CA VAL A 420 -29.56 8.01 18.75
C VAL A 420 -30.59 7.23 19.57
N THR A 421 -31.75 6.94 18.97
CA THR A 421 -32.83 6.18 19.61
C THR A 421 -32.91 4.79 19.00
N PHE A 422 -33.03 3.76 19.84
CA PHE A 422 -33.07 2.35 19.44
C PHE A 422 -33.81 1.50 20.49
N THR A 423 -33.99 0.22 20.23
CA THR A 423 -34.44 -0.78 21.21
C THR A 423 -33.40 -1.89 21.35
N ALA A 424 -33.39 -2.58 22.49
CA ALA A 424 -32.53 -3.76 22.68
C ALA A 424 -32.82 -4.87 21.66
N GLU A 425 -34.07 -5.02 21.24
CA GLU A 425 -34.48 -5.97 20.20
C GLU A 425 -33.84 -5.61 18.86
N GLN A 426 -33.85 -4.33 18.43
CA GLN A 426 -33.22 -3.88 17.20
C GLN A 426 -31.71 -4.15 17.20
N ILE A 427 -31.01 -3.93 18.30
CA ILE A 427 -29.58 -4.23 18.41
C ILE A 427 -29.34 -5.74 18.29
N ASN A 428 -30.12 -6.55 19.02
CA ASN A 428 -29.99 -8.01 18.99
C ASN A 428 -30.30 -8.60 17.61
N ASP A 429 -31.35 -8.10 16.94
CA ASP A 429 -31.69 -8.51 15.57
C ASP A 429 -30.59 -8.17 14.59
N TYR A 430 -29.98 -6.96 14.73
CA TYR A 430 -28.88 -6.51 13.86
C TYR A 430 -27.61 -7.32 14.04
N LEU A 431 -27.28 -7.68 15.32
CA LEU A 431 -26.07 -8.43 15.65
C LEU A 431 -26.26 -9.96 15.59
N GLY A 432 -27.48 -10.44 15.56
CA GLY A 432 -27.80 -11.87 15.71
C GLY A 432 -27.50 -12.39 17.12
N THR A 433 -27.79 -11.60 18.15
CA THR A 433 -27.45 -11.89 19.55
C THR A 433 -28.70 -11.89 20.48
N ASN A 434 -28.48 -12.17 21.75
CA ASN A 434 -29.46 -12.02 22.81
C ASN A 434 -28.81 -11.32 24.02
N ILE A 435 -28.21 -10.17 23.81
CA ILE A 435 -27.57 -9.36 24.87
C ILE A 435 -28.68 -8.70 25.69
N GLU A 436 -28.59 -8.80 27.02
CA GLU A 436 -29.57 -8.17 27.94
C GLU A 436 -29.50 -6.64 27.83
N LYS A 437 -30.68 -5.99 27.95
CA LYS A 437 -30.79 -4.53 27.89
C LYS A 437 -29.85 -3.81 28.88
N ASP A 438 -29.80 -4.32 30.11
CA ASP A 438 -28.99 -3.74 31.18
C ASP A 438 -27.48 -3.77 30.84
N GLU A 439 -27.03 -4.82 30.15
CA GLU A 439 -25.65 -4.93 29.70
C GLU A 439 -25.31 -3.91 28.57
N MET A 440 -26.26 -3.70 27.63
CA MET A 440 -26.10 -2.65 26.62
C MET A 440 -25.99 -1.25 27.25
N VAL A 441 -26.85 -0.96 28.23
CA VAL A 441 -26.84 0.30 29.00
C VAL A 441 -25.52 0.45 29.75
N ARG A 442 -25.05 -0.63 30.40
CA ARG A 442 -23.76 -0.65 31.12
C ARG A 442 -22.59 -0.30 30.17
N ILE A 443 -22.53 -0.96 29.02
CA ILE A 443 -21.49 -0.75 28.00
C ILE A 443 -21.52 0.70 27.52
N LEU A 444 -22.67 1.19 27.08
CA LEU A 444 -22.79 2.56 26.56
C LEU A 444 -22.47 3.62 27.63
N THR A 445 -22.89 3.37 28.89
CA THR A 445 -22.57 4.28 30.00
C THR A 445 -21.07 4.28 30.32
N ALA A 446 -20.41 3.13 30.24
CA ALA A 446 -18.96 3.04 30.40
C ALA A 446 -18.21 3.81 29.30
N LEU A 447 -18.74 3.85 28.07
CA LEU A 447 -18.27 4.64 26.95
C LEU A 447 -18.67 6.13 27.02
N GLU A 448 -19.22 6.57 28.14
CA GLU A 448 -19.67 7.93 28.45
C GLU A 448 -20.85 8.44 27.59
N PHE A 449 -21.66 7.54 27.01
CA PHE A 449 -22.97 7.91 26.47
C PHE A 449 -23.93 8.16 27.63
N VAL A 450 -24.77 9.20 27.53
CA VAL A 450 -25.85 9.40 28.49
C VAL A 450 -27.11 8.68 27.97
N VAL A 451 -27.41 7.54 28.58
CA VAL A 451 -28.54 6.70 28.18
C VAL A 451 -29.76 7.02 29.01
N THR A 452 -30.91 7.24 28.35
CA THR A 452 -32.22 7.41 28.98
C THR A 452 -33.17 6.33 28.49
N GLU A 453 -34.08 5.88 29.37
CA GLU A 453 -35.01 4.78 29.10
C GLU A 453 -36.47 5.27 29.12
N GLU A 454 -37.24 4.93 28.08
CA GLU A 454 -38.67 5.15 27.99
C GLU A 454 -39.39 3.87 27.54
N GLY A 455 -39.77 3.01 28.49
CA GLY A 455 -40.31 1.68 28.19
C GLY A 455 -39.25 0.80 27.51
N ASP A 456 -39.52 0.34 26.29
CA ASP A 456 -38.59 -0.47 25.50
C ASP A 456 -37.60 0.37 24.69
N LYS A 457 -37.83 1.68 24.61
CA LYS A 457 -36.96 2.61 23.91
C LYS A 457 -35.79 3.05 24.78
N LEU A 458 -34.60 3.01 24.18
CA LEU A 458 -33.36 3.58 24.70
C LEU A 458 -32.96 4.79 23.83
N SER A 459 -32.52 5.84 24.49
CA SER A 459 -31.97 7.03 23.80
C SER A 459 -30.60 7.32 24.34
N ALA A 460 -29.58 7.23 23.49
CA ALA A 460 -28.19 7.48 23.83
C ALA A 460 -27.76 8.87 23.29
N LEU A 461 -27.51 9.82 24.20
CA LEU A 461 -26.87 11.08 23.86
C LEU A 461 -25.38 10.84 23.58
N VAL A 462 -24.98 11.12 22.37
CA VAL A 462 -23.63 10.81 21.86
C VAL A 462 -22.60 11.79 22.44
N PRO A 463 -21.47 11.30 22.98
CA PRO A 463 -20.36 12.19 23.42
C PRO A 463 -19.80 13.05 22.27
N THR A 464 -19.36 14.25 22.54
CA THR A 464 -18.92 15.20 21.49
C THR A 464 -17.65 14.81 20.76
N TRP A 465 -16.88 13.86 21.28
CA TRP A 465 -15.69 13.30 20.63
C TRP A 465 -15.99 12.10 19.73
N ARG A 466 -17.22 11.54 19.79
CA ARG A 466 -17.68 10.42 18.98
C ARG A 466 -18.51 10.95 17.79
N GLY A 467 -17.86 11.72 16.91
CA GLY A 467 -18.49 12.22 15.69
C GLY A 467 -18.86 11.15 14.65
N ASP A 468 -18.38 9.94 14.85
CA ASP A 468 -18.65 8.75 14.03
C ASP A 468 -20.00 8.09 14.35
N VAL A 469 -20.49 8.21 15.59
CA VAL A 469 -21.74 7.56 16.02
C VAL A 469 -22.94 8.43 15.66
N THR A 470 -23.68 8.07 14.61
CA THR A 470 -24.77 8.87 14.07
C THR A 470 -26.10 8.13 13.92
N VAL A 471 -26.06 6.81 13.81
CA VAL A 471 -27.23 5.93 13.61
C VAL A 471 -27.18 4.70 14.51
N MET A 472 -28.30 3.95 14.55
CA MET A 472 -28.39 2.74 15.40
C MET A 472 -27.33 1.67 15.12
N PRO A 473 -26.93 1.38 13.87
CA PRO A 473 -25.82 0.44 13.62
C PRO A 473 -24.50 0.84 14.28
N ASP A 474 -24.21 2.14 14.41
CA ASP A 474 -23.01 2.61 15.11
C ASP A 474 -23.10 2.29 16.62
N ILE A 475 -24.30 2.40 17.22
CA ILE A 475 -24.55 1.96 18.61
C ILE A 475 -24.40 0.45 18.74
N ALA A 476 -24.87 -0.32 17.74
CA ALA A 476 -24.71 -1.78 17.74
C ALA A 476 -23.23 -2.18 17.68
N GLU A 477 -22.39 -1.47 16.89
CA GLU A 477 -20.94 -1.67 16.86
C GLU A 477 -20.31 -1.44 18.25
N GLU A 478 -20.69 -0.36 18.94
CA GLU A 478 -20.18 -0.06 20.28
C GLU A 478 -20.52 -1.16 21.30
N VAL A 479 -21.75 -1.65 21.25
CA VAL A 479 -22.17 -2.77 22.09
C VAL A 479 -21.39 -4.04 21.73
N ALA A 480 -21.30 -4.40 20.45
CA ALA A 480 -20.66 -5.64 20.00
C ALA A 480 -19.17 -5.70 20.34
N ARG A 481 -18.42 -4.61 20.08
CA ARG A 481 -16.97 -4.58 20.31
C ARG A 481 -16.59 -4.69 21.80
N ILE A 482 -17.35 -4.08 22.70
CA ILE A 482 -17.11 -4.16 24.14
C ILE A 482 -17.69 -5.46 24.74
N TYR A 483 -18.81 -5.98 24.20
CA TYR A 483 -19.32 -7.32 24.54
C TYR A 483 -18.33 -8.42 24.15
N ASN A 484 -17.44 -8.16 23.24
CA ASN A 484 -16.46 -9.01 22.57
C ASN A 484 -17.08 -9.91 21.49
N TYR A 485 -16.57 -9.79 20.27
CA TYR A 485 -17.00 -10.57 19.10
C TYR A 485 -16.87 -12.10 19.31
N ASP A 486 -15.93 -12.56 20.14
CA ASP A 486 -15.77 -13.97 20.48
C ASP A 486 -16.97 -14.56 21.25
N ASN A 487 -17.76 -13.71 21.90
CA ASN A 487 -19.00 -14.11 22.57
C ASN A 487 -20.18 -14.21 21.60
N ILE A 488 -20.03 -13.78 20.34
CA ILE A 488 -21.08 -13.86 19.32
C ILE A 488 -20.94 -15.18 18.56
N ALA A 489 -21.89 -16.08 18.74
CA ALA A 489 -21.84 -17.39 18.11
C ALA A 489 -21.96 -17.26 16.56
N PRO A 490 -21.09 -17.93 15.78
CA PRO A 490 -21.22 -17.95 14.33
C PRO A 490 -22.52 -18.66 13.92
N THR A 491 -23.26 -18.06 13.01
CA THR A 491 -24.52 -18.61 12.49
C THR A 491 -24.42 -18.90 10.99
N ILE A 492 -25.13 -19.91 10.52
CA ILE A 492 -25.24 -20.20 9.10
C ILE A 492 -26.34 -19.29 8.52
N PRO A 493 -26.04 -18.47 7.49
CA PRO A 493 -27.06 -17.62 6.88
C PRO A 493 -28.16 -18.47 6.22
N VAL A 494 -29.40 -18.09 6.43
CA VAL A 494 -30.57 -18.67 5.74
C VAL A 494 -30.78 -17.85 4.46
N ALA A 495 -30.64 -18.49 3.30
CA ALA A 495 -30.81 -17.84 2.01
C ALA A 495 -31.60 -18.72 1.04
N VAL A 496 -32.33 -18.10 0.14
CA VAL A 496 -32.93 -18.79 -0.99
C VAL A 496 -31.82 -19.25 -1.92
N LEU A 497 -31.76 -20.55 -2.18
CA LEU A 497 -30.83 -21.13 -3.14
C LEU A 497 -31.19 -20.65 -4.55
N SER A 498 -30.28 -19.93 -5.19
CA SER A 498 -30.38 -19.61 -6.61
C SER A 498 -29.35 -20.45 -7.39
N SER A 499 -29.70 -20.85 -8.64
CA SER A 499 -28.71 -21.49 -9.49
C SER A 499 -27.61 -20.46 -9.82
N GLY A 500 -26.45 -20.67 -9.26
CA GLY A 500 -25.26 -19.89 -9.62
C GLY A 500 -24.77 -20.26 -11.02
N GLY A 501 -24.15 -19.33 -11.72
CA GLY A 501 -23.52 -19.56 -13.02
C GLY A 501 -22.39 -18.57 -13.28
N MET A 502 -21.52 -18.95 -14.18
CA MET A 502 -20.50 -18.03 -14.71
C MET A 502 -21.07 -17.28 -15.91
N THR A 503 -20.63 -16.03 -16.12
CA THR A 503 -20.87 -15.36 -17.39
C THR A 503 -20.19 -16.15 -18.52
N PRO A 504 -20.70 -16.11 -19.77
CA PRO A 504 -20.11 -16.82 -20.90
C PRO A 504 -18.62 -16.48 -21.08
N LYS A 505 -18.23 -15.23 -20.94
CA LYS A 505 -16.82 -14.76 -20.98
C LYS A 505 -15.96 -15.48 -19.92
N LYS A 506 -16.43 -15.55 -18.69
CA LYS A 506 -15.70 -16.19 -17.58
C LYS A 506 -15.64 -17.72 -17.72
N ALA A 507 -16.71 -18.33 -18.25
CA ALA A 507 -16.76 -19.76 -18.52
C ALA A 507 -15.75 -20.14 -19.63
N LEU A 508 -15.73 -19.42 -20.76
CA LEU A 508 -14.79 -19.63 -21.84
C LEU A 508 -13.34 -19.44 -21.36
N THR A 509 -13.04 -18.36 -20.62
CA THR A 509 -11.68 -18.12 -20.11
C THR A 509 -11.21 -19.28 -19.22
N LYS A 510 -12.09 -19.81 -18.36
CA LYS A 510 -11.79 -20.95 -17.50
C LYS A 510 -11.57 -22.24 -18.31
N GLU A 511 -12.40 -22.49 -19.32
CA GLU A 511 -12.29 -23.64 -20.21
C GLU A 511 -10.96 -23.62 -20.97
N VAL A 512 -10.61 -22.49 -21.58
CA VAL A 512 -9.32 -22.29 -22.27
C VAL A 512 -8.14 -22.51 -21.34
N THR A 513 -8.22 -21.96 -20.10
CA THR A 513 -7.16 -22.16 -19.10
C THR A 513 -6.97 -23.64 -18.77
N HIS A 514 -8.07 -24.38 -18.56
CA HIS A 514 -7.99 -25.81 -18.25
C HIS A 514 -7.52 -26.63 -19.46
N ALA A 515 -7.97 -26.27 -20.67
CA ALA A 515 -7.55 -26.96 -21.89
C ALA A 515 -6.04 -26.81 -22.14
N LEU A 516 -5.49 -25.61 -22.03
CA LEU A 516 -4.05 -25.36 -22.18
C LEU A 516 -3.23 -26.11 -21.11
N ALA A 517 -3.70 -26.13 -19.86
CA ALA A 517 -3.06 -26.91 -18.81
C ALA A 517 -3.07 -28.41 -19.09
N LYS A 518 -4.18 -28.98 -19.60
CA LYS A 518 -4.27 -30.39 -20.04
C LYS A 518 -3.31 -30.71 -21.18
N LEU A 519 -3.05 -29.76 -22.06
CA LEU A 519 -2.08 -29.85 -23.17
C LEU A 519 -0.62 -29.76 -22.71
N GLY A 520 -0.35 -29.70 -21.40
CA GLY A 520 0.98 -29.70 -20.82
C GLY A 520 1.64 -28.32 -20.66
N MET A 521 0.89 -27.25 -20.85
CA MET A 521 1.40 -25.89 -20.61
C MET A 521 1.27 -25.47 -19.14
N THR A 522 2.15 -24.60 -18.69
CA THR A 522 2.13 -24.01 -17.34
C THR A 522 1.51 -22.61 -17.39
N GLN A 523 0.45 -22.41 -16.63
CA GLN A 523 -0.17 -21.09 -16.49
C GLN A 523 0.75 -20.13 -15.72
N ILE A 524 0.88 -18.91 -16.24
CA ILE A 524 1.50 -17.78 -15.56
C ILE A 524 0.48 -16.66 -15.36
N ILE A 525 0.74 -15.81 -14.39
CA ILE A 525 -0.03 -14.60 -14.13
C ILE A 525 0.97 -13.44 -14.08
N THR A 526 0.81 -12.49 -15.00
CA THR A 526 1.66 -11.31 -15.09
C THR A 526 0.88 -10.05 -14.70
N PHE A 527 1.60 -8.95 -14.49
CA PHE A 527 0.95 -7.66 -14.22
C PHE A 527 0.12 -7.19 -15.42
N SER A 528 -0.99 -6.51 -15.14
CA SER A 528 -1.78 -5.81 -16.17
C SER A 528 -1.07 -4.56 -16.72
N PHE A 529 0.15 -4.33 -16.29
CA PHE A 529 1.01 -3.21 -16.71
C PHE A 529 2.03 -3.69 -17.74
N MET A 530 2.44 -2.77 -18.62
CA MET A 530 3.34 -3.07 -19.72
C MET A 530 4.63 -2.24 -19.56
N HIS A 531 5.77 -2.89 -19.84
CA HIS A 531 7.06 -2.20 -19.89
C HIS A 531 7.05 -1.15 -21.01
N LYS A 532 7.66 0.01 -20.74
CA LYS A 532 7.69 1.14 -21.70
C LYS A 532 8.23 0.76 -23.08
N ASP A 533 9.21 -0.15 -23.15
CA ASP A 533 9.83 -0.61 -24.39
C ASP A 533 9.17 -1.89 -24.95
N GLY A 534 8.12 -2.41 -24.31
CA GLY A 534 7.52 -3.69 -24.67
C GLY A 534 7.01 -3.73 -26.12
N LEU A 535 6.30 -2.68 -26.54
CA LEU A 535 5.74 -2.59 -27.90
C LEU A 535 6.79 -2.29 -28.96
N SER A 536 7.75 -1.41 -28.67
CA SER A 536 8.82 -1.07 -29.63
C SER A 536 9.69 -2.29 -29.93
N ASN A 537 9.92 -3.17 -28.96
CA ASN A 537 10.68 -4.40 -29.12
C ASN A 537 9.96 -5.43 -30.00
N MET A 538 8.62 -5.33 -30.19
CA MET A 538 7.82 -6.21 -31.04
C MET A 538 7.87 -5.85 -32.54
N MET A 539 8.58 -4.79 -32.93
CA MET A 539 8.64 -4.31 -34.32
C MET A 539 7.26 -3.91 -34.92
N LEU A 540 6.35 -3.44 -34.07
CA LEU A 540 5.05 -2.95 -34.54
C LEU A 540 5.25 -1.73 -35.45
N PRO A 541 4.45 -1.59 -36.55
CA PRO A 541 4.53 -0.43 -37.43
C PRO A 541 4.12 0.85 -36.69
N GLU A 542 4.65 1.98 -37.13
CA GLU A 542 4.25 3.29 -36.65
C GLU A 542 2.74 3.51 -36.90
N GLY A 543 2.01 3.91 -35.83
CA GLY A 543 0.55 4.08 -35.89
C GLY A 543 -0.27 2.82 -35.58
N ASP A 544 0.37 1.71 -35.16
CA ASP A 544 -0.36 0.54 -34.65
C ASP A 544 -1.21 0.93 -33.43
N SER A 545 -2.45 0.45 -33.38
CA SER A 545 -3.43 0.81 -32.34
C SER A 545 -2.94 0.45 -30.92
N ARG A 546 -2.11 -0.56 -30.79
CA ARG A 546 -1.54 -1.00 -29.50
C ARG A 546 -0.64 0.04 -28.86
N TYR A 547 -0.09 1.02 -29.62
CA TYR A 547 0.62 2.16 -29.04
C TYR A 547 -0.29 3.16 -28.32
N THR A 548 -1.59 3.11 -28.56
CA THR A 548 -2.58 3.89 -27.82
C THR A 548 -2.84 3.22 -26.47
N ALA A 549 -1.84 3.26 -25.60
CA ALA A 549 -1.89 2.62 -24.28
C ALA A 549 -2.26 3.64 -23.19
N ILE A 550 -3.04 3.19 -22.18
CA ILE A 550 -3.51 4.03 -21.07
C ILE A 550 -2.35 4.31 -20.12
N PRO A 551 -1.96 5.57 -19.91
CA PRO A 551 -0.93 5.91 -18.93
C PRO A 551 -1.47 5.76 -17.51
N ILE A 552 -0.65 5.22 -16.60
CA ILE A 552 -0.96 5.08 -15.17
C ILE A 552 -0.46 6.34 -14.46
N LEU A 553 -1.35 7.01 -13.72
CA LEU A 553 -1.05 8.25 -13.01
C LEU A 553 0.11 8.10 -12.00
N ASN A 554 0.08 7.00 -11.22
CA ASN A 554 1.09 6.68 -10.21
C ASN A 554 1.58 5.25 -10.45
N PRO A 555 2.46 5.02 -11.45
CA PRO A 555 2.96 3.69 -11.73
C PRO A 555 3.84 3.18 -10.57
N ILE A 556 3.78 1.86 -10.33
CA ILE A 556 4.63 1.21 -9.29
C ILE A 556 6.12 1.42 -9.60
N SER A 557 6.46 1.49 -10.89
CA SER A 557 7.80 1.77 -11.39
C SER A 557 7.69 2.54 -12.71
N GLU A 558 8.66 3.41 -12.97
CA GLU A 558 8.80 4.11 -14.26
C GLU A 558 9.05 3.15 -15.45
N GLU A 559 9.37 1.89 -15.16
CA GLU A 559 9.50 0.85 -16.17
C GLU A 559 8.16 0.33 -16.68
N PHE A 560 7.07 0.43 -15.88
CA PHE A 560 5.74 -0.09 -16.17
C PHE A 560 4.67 1.02 -16.15
N PRO A 561 4.78 2.04 -17.01
CA PRO A 561 3.91 3.23 -16.94
C PRO A 561 2.56 3.08 -17.64
N TYR A 562 2.29 1.98 -18.35
CA TYR A 562 1.11 1.82 -19.20
C TYR A 562 0.34 0.54 -18.88
N MET A 563 -0.99 0.57 -19.06
CA MET A 563 -1.81 -0.65 -19.12
C MET A 563 -1.48 -1.43 -20.38
N ARG A 564 -1.43 -2.77 -20.29
CA ARG A 564 -1.08 -3.63 -21.44
C ARG A 564 -2.17 -3.64 -22.50
N THR A 565 -1.76 -3.54 -23.77
CA THR A 565 -2.61 -3.64 -24.96
C THR A 565 -2.43 -4.98 -25.71
N THR A 566 -1.46 -5.81 -25.29
CA THR A 566 -1.22 -7.20 -25.72
C THR A 566 -0.56 -7.97 -24.59
N LEU A 567 -0.69 -9.30 -24.58
CA LEU A 567 -0.03 -10.19 -23.59
C LEU A 567 1.40 -10.56 -23.99
N VAL A 568 1.77 -10.40 -25.27
CA VAL A 568 3.05 -10.89 -25.84
C VAL A 568 4.28 -10.42 -25.05
N PRO A 569 4.49 -9.11 -24.77
CA PRO A 569 5.67 -8.68 -24.03
C PRO A 569 5.77 -9.30 -22.64
N ALA A 570 4.65 -9.39 -21.93
CA ALA A 570 4.62 -9.91 -20.56
C ALA A 570 4.96 -11.41 -20.49
N VAL A 571 4.45 -12.19 -21.45
CA VAL A 571 4.75 -13.63 -21.56
C VAL A 571 6.23 -13.85 -21.95
N ILE A 572 6.77 -13.02 -22.85
CA ILE A 572 8.20 -13.04 -23.21
C ILE A 572 9.09 -12.71 -22.01
N GLU A 573 8.75 -11.67 -21.24
CA GLU A 573 9.52 -11.28 -20.04
C GLU A 573 9.47 -12.38 -18.96
N ALA A 574 8.36 -13.10 -18.84
CA ALA A 574 8.27 -14.24 -17.94
C ALA A 574 9.21 -15.38 -18.38
N ALA A 575 9.27 -15.67 -19.69
CA ALA A 575 10.21 -16.65 -20.23
C ALA A 575 11.66 -16.21 -20.04
N LYS A 576 12.00 -14.94 -20.30
CA LYS A 576 13.34 -14.38 -20.06
C LYS A 576 13.80 -14.55 -18.61
N ARG A 577 12.92 -14.26 -17.64
CA ARG A 577 13.19 -14.47 -16.21
C ARG A 577 13.48 -15.95 -15.87
N ASN A 578 12.70 -16.86 -16.46
CA ASN A 578 12.92 -18.30 -16.26
C ASN A 578 14.25 -18.74 -16.84
N ILE A 579 14.62 -18.27 -18.03
CA ILE A 579 15.91 -18.58 -18.66
C ILE A 579 17.07 -18.08 -17.77
N ALA A 580 16.96 -16.88 -17.18
CA ALA A 580 17.96 -16.35 -16.26
C ALA A 580 18.15 -17.25 -15.03
N GLN A 581 17.10 -17.97 -14.60
CA GLN A 581 17.12 -18.98 -13.55
C GLN A 581 17.49 -20.40 -14.06
N GLN A 582 18.00 -20.51 -15.31
CA GLN A 582 18.41 -21.77 -15.96
C GLN A 582 17.25 -22.72 -16.33
N ASN A 583 16.00 -22.29 -16.26
CA ASN A 583 14.85 -23.01 -16.78
C ASN A 583 14.73 -22.72 -18.28
N LYS A 584 15.12 -23.65 -19.15
CA LYS A 584 15.23 -23.41 -20.61
C LYS A 584 14.13 -24.08 -21.44
N ASP A 585 13.51 -25.11 -20.88
CA ASP A 585 12.45 -25.89 -21.52
C ASP A 585 11.11 -25.34 -21.00
N LEU A 586 10.49 -24.45 -21.74
CA LEU A 586 9.35 -23.65 -21.28
C LEU A 586 8.17 -23.76 -22.21
N TRP A 587 7.01 -24.15 -21.66
CA TRP A 587 5.70 -24.12 -22.29
C TRP A 587 4.78 -23.37 -21.34
N LEU A 588 4.71 -22.05 -21.52
CA LEU A 588 3.99 -21.14 -20.62
C LEU A 588 2.80 -20.50 -21.34
N PHE A 589 1.74 -20.19 -20.60
CA PHE A 589 0.60 -19.45 -21.14
C PHE A 589 -0.03 -18.53 -20.08
N GLU A 590 -0.73 -17.51 -20.56
CA GLU A 590 -1.57 -16.62 -19.76
C GLU A 590 -2.92 -16.43 -20.45
N THR A 591 -4.01 -16.42 -19.66
CA THR A 591 -5.34 -15.99 -20.07
C THR A 591 -5.70 -14.75 -19.26
N ALA A 592 -5.83 -13.59 -19.91
CA ALA A 592 -6.06 -12.33 -19.22
C ALA A 592 -6.64 -11.26 -20.17
N ASN A 593 -7.10 -10.14 -19.59
CA ASN A 593 -7.58 -9.01 -20.37
C ASN A 593 -6.42 -8.13 -20.86
N VAL A 594 -6.59 -7.55 -22.03
CA VAL A 594 -5.88 -6.38 -22.55
C VAL A 594 -6.82 -5.18 -22.53
N TYR A 595 -6.28 -3.96 -22.54
CA TYR A 595 -7.02 -2.74 -22.29
C TYR A 595 -6.93 -1.80 -23.48
N GLU A 596 -8.08 -1.54 -24.12
CA GLU A 596 -8.18 -0.72 -25.33
C GLU A 596 -8.97 0.56 -25.00
N PRO A 597 -8.32 1.72 -24.94
CA PRO A 597 -9.02 2.98 -24.74
C PRO A 597 -9.70 3.42 -26.04
N LYS A 598 -10.86 4.04 -25.91
CA LYS A 598 -11.50 4.72 -27.03
C LYS A 598 -10.83 6.08 -27.30
N ASP A 599 -10.56 6.82 -26.25
CA ASP A 599 -9.94 8.15 -26.29
C ASP A 599 -8.88 8.28 -25.19
N LEU A 600 -7.89 9.14 -25.39
CA LEU A 600 -6.94 9.57 -24.38
C LEU A 600 -6.91 11.11 -24.32
N PRO A 601 -7.03 11.75 -23.14
CA PRO A 601 -7.29 11.12 -21.82
C PRO A 601 -8.64 10.39 -21.78
N LEU A 602 -8.77 9.37 -20.91
CA LEU A 602 -9.96 8.53 -20.83
C LEU A 602 -11.23 9.36 -20.56
N THR A 603 -12.26 9.16 -21.42
CA THR A 603 -13.60 9.72 -21.26
C THR A 603 -14.62 8.71 -20.76
N GLU A 604 -14.31 7.41 -20.92
CA GLU A 604 -15.12 6.29 -20.46
C GLU A 604 -14.21 5.12 -20.03
N VAL A 605 -14.80 4.09 -19.42
CA VAL A 605 -14.07 2.86 -19.05
C VAL A 605 -13.55 2.18 -20.32
N PRO A 606 -12.24 1.80 -20.35
CA PRO A 606 -11.68 1.16 -21.54
C PRO A 606 -12.30 -0.20 -21.82
N HIS A 607 -12.26 -0.63 -23.06
CA HIS A 607 -12.65 -1.98 -23.43
C HIS A 607 -11.65 -3.01 -22.89
N GLU A 608 -12.16 -3.99 -22.13
CA GLU A 608 -11.38 -5.09 -21.57
C GLU A 608 -11.59 -6.35 -22.43
N ARG A 609 -10.68 -6.58 -23.37
CA ARG A 609 -10.73 -7.73 -24.27
C ARG A 609 -10.00 -8.93 -23.69
N PRO A 610 -10.66 -10.09 -23.51
CA PRO A 610 -10.02 -11.32 -23.04
C PRO A 610 -9.19 -11.95 -24.14
N MET A 611 -7.94 -12.29 -23.79
CA MET A 611 -6.96 -12.91 -24.68
C MET A 611 -6.36 -14.14 -24.03
N ALA A 612 -5.85 -15.06 -24.85
CA ALA A 612 -4.92 -16.10 -24.42
C ALA A 612 -3.62 -15.97 -25.22
N CYS A 613 -2.49 -16.06 -24.57
CA CYS A 613 -1.18 -16.00 -25.20
C CYS A 613 -0.27 -17.08 -24.60
N GLY A 614 0.54 -17.73 -25.41
CA GLY A 614 1.49 -18.72 -24.93
C GLY A 614 2.82 -18.67 -25.67
N ILE A 615 3.85 -19.19 -25.02
CA ILE A 615 5.23 -19.28 -25.49
C ILE A 615 5.75 -20.70 -25.29
N LEU A 616 6.39 -21.25 -26.30
CA LEU A 616 7.01 -22.56 -26.31
C LEU A 616 8.47 -22.42 -26.74
N MET A 617 9.38 -22.97 -25.96
CA MET A 617 10.81 -22.99 -26.27
C MET A 617 11.52 -24.12 -25.58
N GLY A 618 12.75 -24.42 -26.05
CA GLY A 618 13.58 -25.47 -25.50
C GLY A 618 13.21 -26.84 -26.03
N LYS A 619 13.24 -27.85 -25.17
CA LYS A 619 12.97 -29.26 -25.53
C LYS A 619 11.49 -29.58 -25.39
N ALA A 620 10.88 -30.13 -26.44
CA ALA A 620 9.55 -30.72 -26.38
C ALA A 620 9.58 -32.11 -25.71
N ASN A 621 10.64 -32.90 -25.98
CA ASN A 621 10.91 -34.17 -25.30
C ASN A 621 12.34 -34.19 -24.79
N GLN A 622 12.53 -34.62 -23.55
CA GLN A 622 13.86 -34.95 -23.04
C GLN A 622 14.26 -36.38 -23.46
N ALA A 623 15.57 -36.60 -23.60
CA ALA A 623 16.07 -37.92 -23.88
C ALA A 623 15.66 -38.90 -22.78
N GLY A 624 15.07 -40.02 -23.16
CA GLY A 624 14.69 -41.12 -22.29
C GLY A 624 15.05 -42.45 -22.89
N TRP A 625 14.84 -43.54 -22.16
CA TRP A 625 15.12 -44.89 -22.65
C TRP A 625 14.25 -45.32 -23.83
N ASN A 626 13.08 -44.71 -23.99
CA ASN A 626 12.05 -45.03 -24.99
C ASN A 626 11.82 -43.91 -26.05
N GLN A 627 12.50 -42.77 -25.92
CA GLN A 627 12.34 -41.64 -26.86
C GLN A 627 13.63 -40.83 -27.03
N ALA A 628 13.83 -40.32 -28.22
CA ALA A 628 14.92 -39.40 -28.49
C ALA A 628 14.57 -37.97 -28.03
N GLU A 629 15.61 -37.19 -27.74
CA GLU A 629 15.47 -35.76 -27.50
C GLU A 629 14.94 -35.03 -28.77
N ARG A 630 13.97 -34.13 -28.60
CA ARG A 630 13.46 -33.32 -29.69
C ARG A 630 13.25 -31.89 -29.18
N THR A 631 13.70 -30.93 -29.94
CA THR A 631 13.42 -29.51 -29.71
C THR A 631 12.02 -29.15 -30.14
N THR A 632 11.44 -28.15 -29.48
CA THR A 632 10.14 -27.54 -29.86
C THR A 632 10.22 -26.99 -31.29
N ASP A 633 9.17 -27.18 -32.06
CA ASP A 633 9.05 -26.69 -33.44
C ASP A 633 7.69 -26.04 -33.72
N PHE A 634 7.49 -25.60 -34.98
CA PHE A 634 6.24 -24.99 -35.44
C PHE A 634 5.01 -25.89 -35.26
N TYR A 635 5.19 -27.20 -35.39
CA TYR A 635 4.05 -28.13 -35.31
C TYR A 635 3.60 -28.37 -33.87
N ASP A 636 4.48 -28.14 -32.87
CA ASP A 636 4.07 -28.15 -31.46
C ASP A 636 3.10 -27.01 -31.13
N VAL A 637 3.43 -25.77 -31.50
CA VAL A 637 2.53 -24.65 -31.26
C VAL A 637 1.23 -24.76 -32.08
N LYS A 638 1.32 -25.24 -33.35
CA LYS A 638 0.15 -25.53 -34.16
C LYS A 638 -0.75 -26.58 -33.50
N GLY A 639 -0.16 -27.70 -33.04
CA GLY A 639 -0.88 -28.78 -32.40
C GLY A 639 -1.63 -28.36 -31.13
N ILE A 640 -1.04 -27.46 -30.32
CA ILE A 640 -1.70 -26.88 -29.15
C ILE A 640 -2.91 -26.03 -29.56
N VAL A 641 -2.75 -25.13 -30.56
CA VAL A 641 -3.84 -24.28 -31.00
C VAL A 641 -4.97 -25.10 -31.64
N ASP A 642 -4.63 -26.09 -32.48
CA ASP A 642 -5.60 -27.03 -33.09
C ASP A 642 -6.39 -27.80 -32.01
N ALA A 643 -5.70 -28.39 -31.05
CA ALA A 643 -6.32 -29.14 -29.96
C ALA A 643 -7.23 -28.28 -29.10
N LEU A 644 -6.79 -27.05 -28.78
CA LEU A 644 -7.59 -26.10 -28.02
C LEU A 644 -8.87 -25.72 -28.77
N LEU A 645 -8.78 -25.36 -30.08
CA LEU A 645 -9.94 -24.99 -30.87
C LEU A 645 -10.90 -26.18 -31.04
N ALA A 646 -10.38 -27.39 -31.20
CA ALA A 646 -11.19 -28.61 -31.24
C ALA A 646 -11.93 -28.85 -29.91
N GLU A 647 -11.29 -28.66 -28.74
CA GLU A 647 -11.94 -28.76 -27.42
C GLU A 647 -13.05 -27.70 -27.27
N LEU A 648 -12.85 -26.52 -27.82
CA LEU A 648 -13.85 -25.44 -27.84
C LEU A 648 -14.96 -25.66 -28.90
N GLY A 649 -14.90 -26.73 -29.71
CA GLY A 649 -15.87 -27.05 -30.76
C GLY A 649 -15.70 -26.27 -32.06
N VAL A 650 -14.60 -25.51 -32.23
CA VAL A 650 -14.27 -24.79 -33.45
C VAL A 650 -13.55 -25.76 -34.39
N THR A 651 -14.29 -26.40 -35.27
CA THR A 651 -13.79 -27.46 -36.18
C THR A 651 -13.59 -27.02 -37.62
N SER A 652 -14.07 -25.83 -38.00
CA SER A 652 -13.96 -25.28 -39.36
C SER A 652 -13.36 -23.87 -39.29
N TYR A 653 -12.23 -23.68 -39.96
CA TYR A 653 -11.52 -22.41 -40.06
C TYR A 653 -10.67 -22.39 -41.33
N GLU A 654 -10.41 -21.19 -41.84
CA GLU A 654 -9.42 -20.94 -42.88
C GLU A 654 -8.04 -20.76 -42.25
N ILE A 655 -7.01 -21.31 -42.91
CA ILE A 655 -5.62 -21.15 -42.52
C ILE A 655 -4.96 -20.17 -43.48
N ASN A 656 -4.56 -19.02 -42.95
CA ASN A 656 -3.87 -18.00 -43.73
C ASN A 656 -2.45 -17.79 -43.20
N ARG A 657 -1.60 -17.12 -43.97
CA ARG A 657 -0.28 -16.68 -43.47
C ARG A 657 -0.46 -15.68 -42.32
N GLY A 658 0.40 -15.80 -41.28
CA GLY A 658 0.46 -14.82 -40.21
C GLY A 658 0.89 -13.44 -40.73
N THR A 659 0.26 -12.39 -40.22
CA THR A 659 0.47 -10.99 -40.67
C THR A 659 1.16 -10.14 -39.61
N GLU A 660 1.25 -10.61 -38.37
CA GLU A 660 1.85 -9.86 -37.30
C GLU A 660 3.38 -9.73 -37.46
N PRO A 661 3.94 -8.52 -37.29
CA PRO A 661 5.36 -8.24 -37.56
C PRO A 661 6.30 -8.92 -36.56
N TYR A 662 5.84 -9.27 -35.37
CA TYR A 662 6.64 -9.98 -34.38
C TYR A 662 6.75 -11.49 -34.64
N PHE A 663 6.04 -12.04 -35.63
CA PHE A 663 6.24 -13.41 -36.10
C PHE A 663 7.16 -13.48 -37.34
N HIS A 664 7.83 -14.63 -37.49
CA HIS A 664 8.65 -14.91 -38.65
C HIS A 664 7.77 -15.02 -39.89
N PRO A 665 8.05 -14.25 -41.00
CA PRO A 665 7.14 -14.16 -42.15
C PRO A 665 6.97 -15.48 -42.91
N GLY A 666 7.91 -16.41 -42.78
CA GLY A 666 7.85 -17.75 -43.42
C GLY A 666 7.41 -18.89 -42.46
N VAL A 667 7.25 -18.62 -41.18
CA VAL A 667 6.93 -19.66 -40.18
C VAL A 667 5.85 -19.11 -39.23
N SER A 668 4.75 -18.64 -39.80
CA SER A 668 3.60 -18.15 -39.02
C SER A 668 2.28 -18.41 -39.79
N ALA A 669 1.22 -18.59 -39.01
CA ALA A 669 -0.13 -18.80 -39.57
C ALA A 669 -1.15 -18.12 -38.65
N GLN A 670 -2.33 -17.87 -39.23
CA GLN A 670 -3.50 -17.38 -38.51
C GLN A 670 -4.74 -18.20 -38.91
N TYR A 671 -5.65 -18.36 -37.95
CA TYR A 671 -6.95 -18.99 -38.14
C TYR A 671 -8.04 -17.94 -38.25
N VAL A 672 -8.85 -18.05 -39.28
CA VAL A 672 -9.94 -17.13 -39.57
C VAL A 672 -11.25 -17.92 -39.67
N VAL A 673 -12.28 -17.42 -38.97
CA VAL A 673 -13.66 -17.95 -39.04
C VAL A 673 -14.58 -16.79 -39.37
N ASP A 674 -15.42 -16.94 -40.40
CA ASP A 674 -16.36 -15.91 -40.84
C ASP A 674 -15.69 -14.52 -41.07
N GLY A 675 -14.48 -14.55 -41.62
CA GLY A 675 -13.68 -13.34 -41.88
C GLY A 675 -13.04 -12.70 -40.68
N LYS A 676 -13.20 -13.27 -39.45
CA LYS A 676 -12.55 -12.80 -38.21
C LYS A 676 -11.35 -13.67 -37.87
N MET A 677 -10.21 -13.06 -37.63
CA MET A 677 -9.03 -13.73 -37.06
C MET A 677 -9.30 -14.07 -35.59
N ILE A 678 -9.25 -15.38 -35.26
CA ILE A 678 -9.51 -15.90 -33.92
C ILE A 678 -8.23 -16.32 -33.19
N ALA A 679 -7.21 -16.73 -33.95
CA ALA A 679 -5.93 -17.18 -33.41
C ALA A 679 -4.81 -16.91 -34.40
N GLN A 680 -3.63 -16.67 -33.90
CA GLN A 680 -2.40 -16.57 -34.67
C GLN A 680 -1.27 -17.25 -33.91
N TYR A 681 -0.31 -17.83 -34.63
CA TYR A 681 0.80 -18.56 -34.06
C TYR A 681 1.97 -18.65 -35.00
N GLY A 682 3.16 -18.89 -34.46
CA GLY A 682 4.35 -19.05 -35.28
C GLY A 682 5.65 -18.95 -34.50
N GLU A 683 6.76 -19.00 -35.26
CA GLU A 683 8.09 -18.68 -34.76
C GLU A 683 8.20 -17.17 -34.51
N LEU A 684 8.70 -16.75 -33.35
CA LEU A 684 8.97 -15.34 -33.08
C LEU A 684 10.05 -14.81 -34.04
N HIS A 685 9.86 -13.60 -34.55
CA HIS A 685 10.82 -13.01 -35.51
C HIS A 685 12.21 -12.93 -34.87
N PRO A 686 13.31 -13.33 -35.57
CA PRO A 686 14.65 -13.35 -35.00
C PRO A 686 15.11 -12.00 -34.42
N GLN A 687 14.68 -10.88 -35.00
CA GLN A 687 14.99 -9.56 -34.47
C GLN A 687 14.23 -9.28 -33.17
N VAL A 688 13.00 -9.72 -33.05
CA VAL A 688 12.21 -9.60 -31.82
C VAL A 688 12.83 -10.46 -30.70
N SER A 689 13.21 -11.72 -31.02
CA SER A 689 13.94 -12.56 -30.08
C SER A 689 15.21 -11.88 -29.57
N LYS A 690 15.96 -11.20 -30.46
CA LYS A 690 17.15 -10.43 -30.11
C LYS A 690 16.83 -9.20 -29.25
N ASN A 691 15.75 -8.47 -29.55
CA ASN A 691 15.33 -7.29 -28.80
C ASN A 691 14.98 -7.63 -27.35
N PHE A 692 14.47 -8.84 -27.11
CA PHE A 692 14.13 -9.36 -25.79
C PHE A 692 15.23 -10.25 -25.17
N ASP A 693 16.42 -10.40 -25.81
CA ASP A 693 17.51 -11.27 -25.36
C ASP A 693 17.12 -12.74 -25.17
N LEU A 694 16.24 -13.25 -26.02
CA LEU A 694 15.84 -14.68 -25.99
C LEU A 694 16.81 -15.53 -26.80
N PRO A 695 17.29 -16.67 -26.27
CA PRO A 695 18.14 -17.60 -27.00
C PRO A 695 17.32 -18.57 -27.85
N GLY A 696 17.87 -18.94 -29.00
CA GLY A 696 17.31 -20.01 -29.83
C GLY A 696 16.00 -19.64 -30.53
N LYS A 697 15.28 -20.70 -30.95
CA LYS A 697 13.97 -20.56 -31.57
C LYS A 697 12.87 -20.52 -30.50
N VAL A 698 11.93 -19.59 -30.70
CA VAL A 698 10.81 -19.37 -29.79
C VAL A 698 9.53 -19.41 -30.63
N TYR A 699 8.54 -20.14 -30.17
CA TYR A 699 7.23 -20.24 -30.78
C TYR A 699 6.17 -19.64 -29.87
N MET A 700 5.24 -18.92 -30.42
CA MET A 700 4.18 -18.25 -29.66
C MET A 700 2.82 -18.41 -30.34
N PHE A 701 1.77 -18.21 -29.55
CA PHE A 701 0.42 -18.02 -30.06
C PHE A 701 -0.31 -16.91 -29.30
N GLU A 702 -1.24 -16.25 -29.97
CA GLU A 702 -2.27 -15.39 -29.39
C GLU A 702 -3.65 -15.83 -29.87
N ILE A 703 -4.65 -15.82 -29.00
CA ILE A 703 -6.04 -16.17 -29.30
C ILE A 703 -6.93 -15.07 -28.75
N ASP A 704 -7.79 -14.54 -29.60
CA ASP A 704 -8.83 -13.60 -29.23
C ASP A 704 -10.05 -14.34 -28.68
N LEU A 705 -10.18 -14.39 -27.37
CA LEU A 705 -11.30 -15.10 -26.72
C LEU A 705 -12.64 -14.39 -26.93
N GLU A 706 -12.63 -13.08 -27.17
CA GLU A 706 -13.87 -12.37 -27.52
C GLU A 706 -14.35 -12.73 -28.93
N ALA A 707 -13.43 -12.84 -29.89
CA ALA A 707 -13.73 -13.32 -31.21
C ALA A 707 -14.28 -14.77 -31.15
N VAL A 708 -13.62 -15.66 -30.41
CA VAL A 708 -14.11 -17.04 -30.18
C VAL A 708 -15.49 -17.04 -29.52
N LEU A 709 -15.75 -16.23 -28.52
CA LEU A 709 -17.02 -16.13 -27.83
C LEU A 709 -18.16 -15.66 -28.76
N SER A 710 -17.82 -14.89 -29.83
CA SER A 710 -18.77 -14.40 -30.80
C SER A 710 -19.20 -15.45 -31.86
N LEU A 711 -18.50 -16.60 -31.91
CA LEU A 711 -18.80 -17.66 -32.87
C LEU A 711 -20.08 -18.42 -32.51
N THR A 712 -20.83 -18.83 -33.54
CA THR A 712 -21.94 -19.76 -33.35
C THR A 712 -21.42 -21.18 -33.44
N ILE A 713 -21.09 -21.77 -32.29
CA ILE A 713 -20.60 -23.14 -32.20
C ILE A 713 -21.80 -24.09 -32.08
N PRO A 714 -21.99 -25.06 -33.01
CA PRO A 714 -23.09 -26.01 -32.90
C PRO A 714 -22.88 -26.91 -31.67
N PRO A 715 -23.94 -27.27 -30.95
CA PRO A 715 -23.84 -28.19 -29.83
C PRO A 715 -23.30 -29.55 -30.28
N PHE A 716 -22.46 -30.16 -29.48
CA PHE A 716 -21.96 -31.51 -29.75
C PHE A 716 -23.14 -32.48 -29.91
N ARG A 717 -23.13 -33.21 -31.01
CA ARG A 717 -24.09 -34.30 -31.28
C ARG A 717 -23.33 -35.59 -31.48
N TYR A 718 -23.74 -36.61 -30.77
CA TYR A 718 -23.23 -37.95 -31.01
C TYR A 718 -23.58 -38.45 -32.39
N THR A 719 -22.60 -38.94 -33.18
CA THR A 719 -22.76 -39.68 -34.42
C THR A 719 -22.26 -41.10 -34.22
N SER A 720 -23.04 -42.08 -34.73
CA SER A 720 -22.65 -43.48 -34.60
C SER A 720 -21.41 -43.72 -35.45
N PHE A 721 -20.48 -44.51 -34.96
CA PHE A 721 -19.39 -45.01 -35.79
C PHE A 721 -19.83 -46.21 -36.70
N SER A 722 -19.23 -46.31 -37.88
CA SER A 722 -19.50 -47.39 -38.78
C SER A 722 -19.07 -48.76 -38.23
N LYS A 723 -19.87 -49.78 -38.50
CA LYS A 723 -19.56 -51.22 -38.20
C LYS A 723 -18.75 -51.87 -39.30
N PHE A 724 -18.56 -51.19 -40.42
CA PHE A 724 -17.88 -51.74 -41.60
C PHE A 724 -16.44 -51.28 -41.66
N PRO A 725 -15.52 -52.11 -42.22
CA PRO A 725 -14.14 -51.72 -42.35
C PRO A 725 -13.97 -50.57 -43.33
N GLY A 726 -13.04 -49.63 -43.00
CA GLY A 726 -12.61 -48.59 -43.93
C GLY A 726 -11.54 -49.14 -44.91
N THR A 727 -11.37 -48.42 -46.01
CA THR A 727 -10.26 -48.61 -46.96
C THR A 727 -9.45 -47.33 -47.10
N SER A 728 -8.19 -47.40 -47.46
CA SER A 728 -7.32 -46.22 -47.62
C SER A 728 -6.72 -46.16 -49.03
N ARG A 729 -6.43 -44.93 -49.44
CA ARG A 729 -5.69 -44.64 -50.69
C ARG A 729 -4.61 -43.60 -50.38
N ASP A 730 -3.44 -43.82 -50.93
CA ASP A 730 -2.35 -42.87 -50.87
C ASP A 730 -2.28 -42.07 -52.16
N LEU A 731 -2.25 -40.76 -52.10
CA LEU A 731 -2.08 -39.87 -53.24
C LEU A 731 -0.80 -39.06 -53.07
N ALA A 732 0.20 -39.30 -53.93
CA ALA A 732 1.39 -38.47 -54.01
C ALA A 732 1.18 -37.35 -55.06
N ILE A 733 1.13 -36.13 -54.60
CA ILE A 733 0.76 -34.94 -55.40
C ILE A 733 1.96 -34.06 -55.56
N VAL A 734 2.39 -33.80 -56.82
CA VAL A 734 3.40 -32.82 -57.15
C VAL A 734 2.71 -31.46 -57.30
N ALA A 735 3.02 -30.54 -56.40
CA ALA A 735 2.42 -29.22 -56.29
C ALA A 735 3.46 -28.10 -56.40
N PRO A 736 3.13 -26.95 -57.00
CA PRO A 736 3.96 -25.76 -56.92
C PRO A 736 4.22 -25.38 -55.43
N VAL A 737 5.39 -24.88 -55.10
CA VAL A 737 5.74 -24.43 -53.74
C VAL A 737 4.81 -23.30 -53.25
N SER A 738 4.21 -22.54 -54.15
CA SER A 738 3.22 -21.51 -53.86
C SER A 738 1.86 -22.04 -53.40
N VAL A 739 1.50 -23.32 -53.72
CA VAL A 739 0.24 -23.94 -53.31
C VAL A 739 0.38 -24.52 -51.88
N PHE A 740 -0.50 -24.13 -51.00
CA PHE A 740 -0.46 -24.63 -49.63
C PHE A 740 -1.10 -26.01 -49.49
N SER A 741 -0.54 -26.81 -48.59
CA SER A 741 -1.12 -28.13 -48.24
C SER A 741 -2.59 -28.03 -47.79
N GLY A 742 -2.98 -26.91 -47.15
CA GLY A 742 -4.38 -26.66 -46.76
C GLY A 742 -5.33 -26.51 -47.94
N GLU A 743 -4.89 -25.85 -49.05
CA GLU A 743 -5.68 -25.72 -50.28
C GLU A 743 -5.91 -27.10 -50.90
N ILE A 744 -4.86 -27.91 -50.97
CA ILE A 744 -4.96 -29.30 -51.46
C ILE A 744 -5.91 -30.13 -50.60
N LEU A 745 -5.79 -30.03 -49.24
CA LEU A 745 -6.69 -30.71 -48.31
C LEU A 745 -8.15 -30.26 -48.43
N SER A 746 -8.38 -28.95 -48.70
CA SER A 746 -9.73 -28.45 -48.94
C SER A 746 -10.34 -29.03 -50.21
N ILE A 747 -9.58 -29.10 -51.33
CA ILE A 747 -10.01 -29.71 -52.57
C ILE A 747 -10.28 -31.23 -52.39
N ILE A 748 -9.38 -31.92 -51.65
CA ILE A 748 -9.58 -33.35 -51.33
C ILE A 748 -10.87 -33.57 -50.54
N LYS A 749 -11.18 -32.72 -49.57
CA LYS A 749 -12.41 -32.83 -48.79
C LYS A 749 -13.67 -32.51 -49.61
N GLU A 750 -13.59 -31.52 -50.47
CA GLU A 750 -14.71 -31.09 -51.30
C GLU A 750 -15.10 -32.13 -52.38
N HIS A 751 -14.09 -32.76 -52.99
CA HIS A 751 -14.27 -33.72 -54.10
C HIS A 751 -14.18 -35.18 -53.67
N GLY A 752 -13.84 -35.45 -52.38
CA GLY A 752 -13.67 -36.80 -51.84
C GLY A 752 -14.94 -37.61 -51.68
N GLY A 753 -16.12 -36.95 -51.82
CA GLY A 753 -17.44 -37.59 -51.75
C GLY A 753 -17.85 -37.97 -50.33
N GLU A 754 -19.04 -38.61 -50.24
CA GLU A 754 -19.67 -38.92 -48.93
C GLU A 754 -18.90 -39.97 -48.10
N TYR A 755 -18.08 -40.78 -48.76
CA TYR A 755 -17.33 -41.86 -48.08
C TYR A 755 -15.97 -41.42 -47.53
N LEU A 756 -15.48 -40.19 -47.85
CA LEU A 756 -14.22 -39.70 -47.33
C LEU A 756 -14.35 -39.38 -45.84
N GLU A 757 -13.76 -40.24 -44.98
CA GLU A 757 -13.77 -40.09 -43.53
C GLU A 757 -12.68 -39.09 -43.08
N SER A 758 -11.47 -39.21 -43.65
CA SER A 758 -10.35 -38.31 -43.30
C SER A 758 -9.29 -38.26 -44.42
N ALA A 759 -8.55 -37.16 -44.45
CA ALA A 759 -7.37 -36.99 -45.29
C ALA A 759 -6.25 -36.36 -44.46
N SER A 760 -5.06 -36.96 -44.50
CA SER A 760 -3.90 -36.49 -43.78
C SER A 760 -2.62 -36.57 -44.62
N ILE A 761 -1.78 -35.56 -44.50
CA ILE A 761 -0.45 -35.60 -45.12
C ILE A 761 0.50 -36.40 -44.22
N PHE A 762 1.27 -37.31 -44.86
CA PHE A 762 2.22 -38.16 -44.13
C PHE A 762 3.65 -38.09 -44.66
N ASP A 763 3.87 -37.54 -45.88
CA ASP A 763 5.25 -37.31 -46.37
C ASP A 763 5.31 -36.05 -47.24
N VAL A 764 6.48 -35.40 -47.15
CA VAL A 764 6.84 -34.20 -47.94
C VAL A 764 8.24 -34.42 -48.51
N TYR A 765 8.34 -34.42 -49.82
CA TYR A 765 9.61 -34.63 -50.49
C TYR A 765 9.96 -33.47 -51.42
N GLU A 766 11.13 -32.94 -51.27
CA GLU A 766 11.80 -31.94 -52.10
C GLU A 766 13.18 -32.48 -52.47
N GLY A 767 13.47 -32.78 -53.72
CA GLY A 767 14.76 -33.36 -54.12
C GLY A 767 14.93 -33.59 -55.62
N GLU A 768 16.00 -34.29 -55.97
CA GLU A 768 16.50 -34.47 -57.37
C GLU A 768 15.51 -34.98 -58.38
N HIS A 769 14.41 -35.58 -57.96
CA HIS A 769 13.37 -36.14 -58.87
C HIS A 769 12.12 -35.26 -58.99
N ILE A 770 12.13 -34.06 -58.37
CA ILE A 770 11.03 -33.08 -58.47
C ILE A 770 11.55 -31.83 -59.16
N GLU A 771 10.76 -31.28 -60.11
CA GLU A 771 11.05 -30.05 -60.84
C GLU A 771 11.30 -28.85 -59.90
N ALA A 772 12.28 -28.01 -60.17
CA ALA A 772 12.57 -26.82 -59.38
C ALA A 772 11.33 -25.90 -59.28
N GLY A 773 10.94 -25.55 -58.08
CA GLY A 773 9.71 -24.77 -57.77
C GLY A 773 8.47 -25.66 -57.48
N TYR A 774 8.65 -26.98 -57.47
CA TYR A 774 7.61 -27.96 -57.06
C TYR A 774 8.10 -28.78 -55.86
N ARG A 775 7.11 -29.38 -55.16
CA ARG A 775 7.34 -30.37 -54.10
C ARG A 775 6.32 -31.50 -54.20
N SER A 776 6.66 -32.68 -53.70
CA SER A 776 5.74 -33.80 -53.61
C SER A 776 5.15 -33.88 -52.21
N LEU A 777 3.83 -33.92 -52.14
CA LEU A 777 3.05 -34.03 -50.91
C LEU A 777 2.27 -35.35 -50.97
N ALA A 778 2.49 -36.26 -50.00
CA ALA A 778 1.77 -37.52 -49.96
C ALA A 778 0.66 -37.50 -48.91
N TYR A 779 -0.55 -37.77 -49.37
CA TYR A 779 -1.77 -37.78 -48.56
C TYR A 779 -2.29 -39.19 -48.41
N ASN A 780 -2.66 -39.60 -47.21
CA ASN A 780 -3.43 -40.79 -46.93
C ASN A 780 -4.91 -40.39 -46.79
N LEU A 781 -5.77 -40.94 -47.64
CA LEU A 781 -7.21 -40.75 -47.67
C LEU A 781 -7.87 -41.98 -47.08
N GLN A 782 -8.69 -41.83 -46.04
CA GLN A 782 -9.47 -42.92 -45.45
C GLN A 782 -10.93 -42.80 -45.92
N PHE A 783 -11.46 -43.89 -46.45
CA PHE A 783 -12.84 -43.97 -46.90
C PHE A 783 -13.60 -44.99 -46.06
N ARG A 784 -14.84 -44.71 -45.74
CA ARG A 784 -15.70 -45.60 -44.97
C ARG A 784 -17.16 -45.33 -45.25
N SER A 785 -17.95 -46.40 -45.35
CA SER A 785 -19.42 -46.30 -45.48
C SER A 785 -20.11 -46.66 -44.17
N MET A 786 -21.26 -46.08 -43.93
CA MET A 786 -22.13 -46.44 -42.79
C MET A 786 -23.04 -47.64 -43.13
N GLU A 787 -23.20 -47.98 -44.44
CA GLU A 787 -24.18 -48.93 -44.96
C GLU A 787 -23.59 -50.27 -45.36
N GLY A 788 -22.30 -50.32 -45.74
CA GLY A 788 -21.68 -51.54 -46.25
C GLY A 788 -20.17 -51.44 -46.38
N THR A 789 -19.53 -52.53 -46.81
CA THR A 789 -18.08 -52.53 -47.11
C THR A 789 -17.88 -51.91 -48.49
N LEU A 790 -16.98 -50.93 -48.61
CA LEU A 790 -16.70 -50.27 -49.90
C LEU A 790 -15.84 -51.17 -50.80
N ASN A 791 -16.15 -51.10 -52.09
CA ASN A 791 -15.34 -51.66 -53.18
C ASN A 791 -14.52 -50.60 -53.91
N ASP A 792 -13.56 -50.97 -54.70
CA ASP A 792 -12.73 -50.03 -55.47
C ASP A 792 -13.54 -49.12 -56.33
N GLU A 793 -14.58 -49.61 -56.99
CA GLU A 793 -15.49 -48.89 -57.84
C GLU A 793 -16.26 -47.76 -57.14
N ASP A 794 -16.52 -47.92 -55.84
CA ASP A 794 -17.24 -46.95 -55.03
C ASP A 794 -16.42 -45.68 -54.73
N ILE A 795 -15.09 -45.78 -54.83
CA ILE A 795 -14.17 -44.71 -54.50
C ILE A 795 -13.32 -44.17 -55.64
N ASP A 796 -13.16 -44.95 -56.71
CA ASP A 796 -12.33 -44.56 -57.87
C ASP A 796 -12.85 -43.29 -58.54
N GLY A 797 -14.17 -43.11 -58.61
CA GLY A 797 -14.80 -41.88 -59.14
C GLY A 797 -14.44 -40.64 -58.33
N ASN A 798 -14.41 -40.76 -57.00
CA ASN A 798 -14.03 -39.66 -56.08
C ASN A 798 -12.55 -39.35 -56.21
N ILE A 799 -11.69 -40.35 -56.29
CA ILE A 799 -10.26 -40.18 -56.51
C ILE A 799 -9.98 -39.43 -57.78
N GLN A 800 -10.67 -39.80 -58.88
CA GLN A 800 -10.53 -39.10 -60.16
C GLN A 800 -11.00 -37.64 -60.07
N ALA A 801 -12.15 -37.41 -59.45
CA ALA A 801 -12.63 -36.04 -59.20
C ALA A 801 -11.65 -35.17 -58.42
N ILE A 802 -10.99 -35.74 -57.39
CA ILE A 802 -9.92 -35.08 -56.63
C ILE A 802 -8.74 -34.70 -57.53
N ILE A 803 -8.30 -35.66 -58.36
CA ILE A 803 -7.18 -35.46 -59.30
C ILE A 803 -7.51 -34.38 -60.32
N ASP A 804 -8.71 -34.41 -60.92
CA ASP A 804 -9.13 -33.43 -61.88
C ASP A 804 -9.21 -32.01 -61.30
N ALA A 805 -9.76 -31.88 -60.11
CA ALA A 805 -9.82 -30.58 -59.37
C ALA A 805 -8.42 -30.07 -58.98
N LEU A 806 -7.53 -30.95 -58.59
CA LEU A 806 -6.15 -30.58 -58.26
C LEU A 806 -5.36 -30.12 -59.50
N ALA A 807 -5.68 -30.63 -60.68
CA ALA A 807 -5.07 -30.21 -61.92
C ALA A 807 -5.40 -28.73 -62.23
N GLU A 808 -6.54 -28.20 -61.84
CA GLU A 808 -6.94 -26.80 -62.03
C GLU A 808 -5.99 -25.82 -61.34
N ILE A 809 -5.36 -26.23 -60.25
CA ILE A 809 -4.37 -25.45 -59.52
C ILE A 809 -2.93 -25.84 -59.80
N ASN A 810 -2.67 -26.44 -60.97
CA ASN A 810 -1.37 -26.94 -61.42
C ASN A 810 -0.74 -28.02 -60.50
N CYS A 811 -1.54 -28.77 -59.80
CA CYS A 811 -1.11 -29.95 -59.06
C CYS A 811 -1.31 -31.21 -59.90
N ARG A 812 -0.40 -32.17 -59.81
CA ARG A 812 -0.46 -33.45 -60.61
C ARG A 812 -0.05 -34.64 -59.74
N LEU A 813 -0.55 -35.82 -60.04
CA LEU A 813 0.00 -37.05 -59.46
C LEU A 813 1.48 -37.23 -59.84
N ARG A 814 2.22 -37.74 -58.85
CA ARG A 814 3.64 -38.06 -58.99
C ARG A 814 3.87 -39.26 -59.89
#